data_7c712ab2877a474bfe54c85fef1e559e
#
_entry.id   7c712ab2877a474bfe54c85fef1e559e
#
_cell.length_a   1.000
_cell.length_b   1.000
_cell.length_c   1.000
_cell.angle_alpha   90.00
_cell.angle_beta   90.00
_cell.angle_gamma   90.00
#
_symmetry.space_group_name_H-M   'P 1'
#
loop_
_entity.id
_entity.type
_entity.pdbx_description
1 polymer ?
#
loop_
_entity_poly.entity_id
_entity_poly.type
_entity_poly.pdbx_seq_one_letter_code
_entity_poly.pdbx_strand_id
1 'polypeptide(L)'
;MKQECKDLIGQTLGRKEGTISDEEGEQIIAAFESKMQTLSKRKDFWDRWGSMTQAERIQAAGGELAKDLQEQAQQKKAARYKQVLAQNRSLRELDRLAREEDIHAHAGVAKLMLGVERAAKGIQNEYLTSMLDTLNGIRSKWLGFMENAEDARDFAREVYGEDTKNARAKAAAEAWAKTAKDMRGRALHAGARIGLIDYGYIPQSHDWAKVRNKKGGGKNAWIDEVFPLMDRTRYKQDNGQRMTDSQLRDFLGEAWEDIVTSGHNADNLWDALETPVEPSLVGYKQYPHRELHFKDADSYLQYEAKYGQGSLTSTLIGHVSKMSHDIAMMEGFGPQAETTFNFLKEIAVAQATDARREKSSWELLTKYSDHHGLSLVTLDEMWRVLSGEASAMAVNSEPAVRFLSGWRNLEVAGKLGKAFISSFSDIATYFVATGFSRMDFGRGMRFLFSVYGSDWKDYANRCGLIADSISSDFIRWGSDNLGQGWTAKLANASMRASFLTAWTDAVRRAFNLNMLASLGKLIEKDWSALDDYDRARLQDGGIGEAEWRLMQEAGTEEFKGVKFLSYKRLKEISSDPKRMIVDENAESLASKVIGFILNEGEMASLGPDLITRTEASRGNKRGTMSGELWRAAMLFKSFPLAMMEKHWRRAQFLNHHGGRVDQLGYLAAMVVSTTVMGALSLQIQDLLNGKDAEDVTSGKFWAAALTKGGGLGFLGDWIVNGLSDDSRYGAMSGAANILGPQLGSVIEASDAAFAWARAPIYDKDTKPGAKTVRSIRSHLPFLNMWYTSTAIDRAFMNEFNEWMSPGYLSRMEKKLRRGTGQDYWLPLDSLTPTRAPRMADQPRK
;
A
#
# COMPACT_ATOMS: atom_id res chain seq x y z
N MET A 1 -24.60 23.60 37.52
CA MET A 1 -23.62 24.71 37.61
C MET A 1 -24.35 26.02 37.79
N LYS A 2 -23.77 27.03 38.55
CA LYS A 2 -24.37 28.38 38.65
C LYS A 2 -24.30 29.07 37.27
N GLN A 3 -25.33 29.88 36.96
CA GLN A 3 -25.43 30.56 35.66
C GLN A 3 -24.21 31.44 35.36
N GLU A 4 -23.74 32.19 36.38
CA GLU A 4 -22.54 33.03 36.27
C GLU A 4 -21.28 32.26 35.83
N CYS A 5 -21.13 30.99 36.28
CA CYS A 5 -20.02 30.14 35.85
C CYS A 5 -20.19 29.68 34.41
N LYS A 6 -21.42 29.40 33.95
CA LYS A 6 -21.69 29.07 32.55
C LYS A 6 -21.39 30.23 31.62
N ASP A 7 -21.79 31.45 32.05
CA ASP A 7 -21.59 32.64 31.27
C ASP A 7 -20.12 33.00 31.14
N LEU A 8 -19.31 32.80 32.22
CA LEU A 8 -17.86 32.97 32.19
C LEU A 8 -17.16 31.96 31.23
N ILE A 9 -17.62 30.72 31.27
CA ILE A 9 -17.15 29.68 30.36
C ILE A 9 -17.54 30.03 28.92
N GLY A 10 -18.81 30.46 28.71
CA GLY A 10 -19.30 30.93 27.41
C GLY A 10 -18.47 32.08 26.86
N GLN A 11 -18.14 33.08 27.66
CA GLN A 11 -17.26 34.19 27.29
C GLN A 11 -15.85 33.70 26.89
N THR A 12 -15.26 32.77 27.68
CA THR A 12 -13.94 32.15 27.39
C THR A 12 -13.95 31.41 26.04
N LEU A 13 -15.08 30.83 25.67
CA LEU A 13 -15.26 30.12 24.39
C LEU A 13 -15.74 31.04 23.24
N GLY A 14 -15.90 32.36 23.49
CA GLY A 14 -16.39 33.33 22.51
C GLY A 14 -17.87 33.17 22.18
N ARG A 15 -18.67 32.61 23.10
CA ARG A 15 -20.10 32.41 22.96
C ARG A 15 -20.88 33.49 23.72
N LYS A 16 -22.17 33.70 23.35
CA LYS A 16 -23.05 34.62 24.05
C LYS A 16 -23.50 34.02 25.39
N GLU A 17 -23.78 34.88 26.34
CA GLU A 17 -24.32 34.50 27.63
C GLU A 17 -25.60 33.65 27.49
N GLY A 18 -25.76 32.67 28.36
CA GLY A 18 -26.92 31.77 28.36
C GLY A 18 -26.89 30.66 27.31
N THR A 19 -25.80 30.49 26.53
CA THR A 19 -25.72 29.45 25.48
C THR A 19 -25.23 28.10 25.97
N ILE A 20 -24.73 27.97 27.22
CA ILE A 20 -24.25 26.72 27.79
C ILE A 20 -25.38 26.05 28.59
N SER A 21 -25.76 24.83 28.18
CA SER A 21 -26.74 24.01 28.88
C SER A 21 -26.20 23.45 30.21
N ASP A 22 -27.06 22.93 31.07
CA ASP A 22 -26.65 22.25 32.31
C ASP A 22 -25.79 21.03 32.03
N GLU A 23 -26.18 20.25 31.04
CA GLU A 23 -25.46 19.06 30.62
C GLU A 23 -24.06 19.40 30.07
N GLU A 24 -23.95 20.42 29.22
CA GLU A 24 -22.64 20.91 28.70
C GLU A 24 -21.79 21.48 29.87
N GLY A 25 -22.40 22.12 30.86
CA GLY A 25 -21.73 22.57 32.06
C GLY A 25 -21.16 21.44 32.91
N GLU A 26 -21.86 20.34 33.08
CA GLU A 26 -21.39 19.15 33.77
C GLU A 26 -20.24 18.48 33.04
N GLN A 27 -20.33 18.39 31.70
CA GLN A 27 -19.25 17.88 30.87
C GLN A 27 -17.96 18.71 30.99
N ILE A 28 -18.07 20.03 31.09
CA ILE A 28 -16.92 20.92 31.27
C ILE A 28 -16.27 20.73 32.65
N ILE A 29 -17.07 20.55 33.73
CA ILE A 29 -16.53 20.22 35.05
C ILE A 29 -15.78 18.91 35.03
N ALA A 30 -16.36 17.89 34.41
CA ALA A 30 -15.75 16.59 34.24
C ALA A 30 -14.39 16.65 33.47
N ALA A 31 -14.37 17.45 32.40
CA ALA A 31 -13.14 17.70 31.64
C ALA A 31 -12.09 18.43 32.46
N PHE A 32 -12.49 19.36 33.33
CA PHE A 32 -11.61 20.08 34.24
C PHE A 32 -10.96 19.16 35.26
N GLU A 33 -11.71 18.29 35.92
CA GLU A 33 -11.20 17.30 36.86
C GLU A 33 -10.22 16.33 36.16
N SER A 34 -10.54 15.96 34.91
CA SER A 34 -9.67 15.18 34.06
C SER A 34 -8.32 15.87 33.81
N LYS A 35 -8.38 17.17 33.51
CA LYS A 35 -7.17 17.95 33.23
C LYS A 35 -6.28 18.08 34.46
N MET A 36 -6.89 18.27 35.64
CA MET A 36 -6.16 18.27 36.93
C MET A 36 -5.33 17.02 37.14
N GLN A 37 -5.89 15.86 36.82
CA GLN A 37 -5.20 14.57 36.98
C GLN A 37 -4.14 14.35 35.91
N THR A 38 -4.42 14.77 34.66
CA THR A 38 -3.45 14.66 33.56
C THR A 38 -2.22 15.51 33.79
N LEU A 39 -2.40 16.75 34.25
CA LEU A 39 -1.27 17.65 34.52
C LEU A 39 -0.37 17.15 35.66
N SER A 40 -0.94 16.45 36.66
CA SER A 40 -0.16 15.84 37.73
C SER A 40 0.83 14.76 37.24
N LYS A 41 0.61 14.22 36.05
CA LYS A 41 1.45 13.15 35.44
C LYS A 41 2.32 13.67 34.29
N ARG A 42 2.12 14.89 33.84
CA ARG A 42 2.83 15.48 32.71
C ARG A 42 4.23 15.95 33.11
N LYS A 43 5.28 15.54 32.37
CA LYS A 43 6.69 15.76 32.72
C LYS A 43 7.05 17.23 32.98
N ASP A 44 6.48 18.16 32.20
CA ASP A 44 6.71 19.61 32.35
C ASP A 44 6.03 20.24 33.60
N PHE A 45 5.08 19.52 34.18
CA PHE A 45 4.39 19.91 35.40
C PHE A 45 4.81 19.09 36.62
N TRP A 46 5.40 17.89 36.41
CA TRP A 46 5.69 16.91 37.48
C TRP A 46 6.49 17.53 38.63
N ASP A 47 7.63 18.17 38.33
CA ASP A 47 8.53 18.67 39.33
C ASP A 47 7.95 19.80 40.17
N ARG A 48 7.04 20.58 39.63
CA ARG A 48 6.38 21.72 40.29
C ARG A 48 5.00 21.42 40.84
N TRP A 49 4.30 20.38 40.28
CA TRP A 49 2.93 20.08 40.69
C TRP A 49 2.79 19.78 42.15
N GLY A 50 3.76 19.08 42.75
CA GLY A 50 3.79 18.79 44.17
C GLY A 50 3.92 20.02 45.08
N SER A 51 4.65 21.05 44.60
CA SER A 51 4.88 22.31 45.32
C SER A 51 3.80 23.40 45.09
N MET A 52 2.91 23.22 44.10
CA MET A 52 1.83 24.17 43.78
C MET A 52 0.70 24.08 44.82
N THR A 53 0.19 25.26 45.17
CA THR A 53 -1.04 25.36 45.96
C THR A 53 -2.24 24.85 45.19
N GLN A 54 -3.35 24.56 45.88
CA GLN A 54 -4.59 24.11 45.24
C GLN A 54 -5.11 25.16 44.24
N ALA A 55 -5.03 26.44 44.57
CA ALA A 55 -5.45 27.53 43.70
C ALA A 55 -4.62 27.58 42.42
N GLU A 56 -3.28 27.42 42.50
CA GLU A 56 -2.39 27.37 41.34
C GLU A 56 -2.64 26.14 40.43
N ARG A 57 -2.95 24.98 41.02
CA ARG A 57 -3.35 23.77 40.28
C ARG A 57 -4.66 23.99 39.55
N ILE A 58 -5.66 24.62 40.21
CA ILE A 58 -6.94 24.96 39.60
C ILE A 58 -6.75 25.95 38.45
N GLN A 59 -5.95 26.97 38.63
CA GLN A 59 -5.64 27.96 37.59
C GLN A 59 -4.94 27.33 36.38
N ALA A 60 -3.95 26.46 36.62
CA ALA A 60 -3.23 25.75 35.57
C ALA A 60 -4.14 24.80 34.78
N ALA A 61 -4.97 24.02 35.47
CA ALA A 61 -5.91 23.10 34.83
C ALA A 61 -7.01 23.84 34.05
N GLY A 62 -7.53 24.94 34.60
CA GLY A 62 -8.52 25.79 33.94
C GLY A 62 -7.96 26.44 32.67
N GLY A 63 -6.74 26.96 32.74
CA GLY A 63 -6.06 27.55 31.59
C GLY A 63 -5.79 26.56 30.48
N GLU A 64 -5.34 25.35 30.80
CA GLU A 64 -5.14 24.29 29.80
C GLU A 64 -6.48 23.74 29.24
N LEU A 65 -7.50 23.58 30.08
CA LEU A 65 -8.83 23.19 29.59
C LEU A 65 -9.43 24.25 28.65
N ALA A 66 -9.30 25.52 28.97
CA ALA A 66 -9.78 26.61 28.14
C ALA A 66 -9.07 26.57 26.75
N LYS A 67 -7.77 26.29 26.72
CA LYS A 67 -7.05 26.12 25.46
C LYS A 67 -7.58 24.91 24.68
N ASP A 68 -7.80 23.77 25.33
CA ASP A 68 -8.33 22.58 24.67
C ASP A 68 -9.72 22.83 24.07
N LEU A 69 -10.63 23.45 24.81
CA LEU A 69 -11.98 23.79 24.35
C LEU A 69 -11.95 24.81 23.21
N GLN A 70 -11.05 25.78 23.29
CA GLN A 70 -10.85 26.75 22.23
C GLN A 70 -10.27 26.09 20.96
N GLU A 71 -9.31 25.19 21.12
CA GLU A 71 -8.77 24.36 20.02
C GLU A 71 -9.86 23.52 19.39
N GLN A 72 -10.68 22.83 20.15
CA GLN A 72 -11.82 22.02 19.63
C GLN A 72 -12.82 22.87 18.84
N ALA A 73 -13.18 24.05 19.34
CA ALA A 73 -14.06 24.98 18.63
C ALA A 73 -13.44 25.48 17.32
N GLN A 74 -12.15 25.78 17.34
CA GLN A 74 -11.40 26.16 16.14
C GLN A 74 -11.31 25.01 15.14
N GLN A 75 -11.02 23.79 15.60
CA GLN A 75 -11.01 22.59 14.78
C GLN A 75 -12.36 22.35 14.07
N LYS A 76 -13.47 22.49 14.81
CA LYS A 76 -14.82 22.35 14.24
C LYS A 76 -15.09 23.38 13.14
N LYS A 77 -14.68 24.63 13.36
CA LYS A 77 -14.80 25.69 12.35
C LYS A 77 -13.89 25.46 11.15
N ALA A 78 -12.64 25.07 11.41
CA ALA A 78 -11.66 24.75 10.38
C ALA A 78 -12.11 23.58 9.51
N ALA A 79 -12.66 22.52 10.10
CA ALA A 79 -13.16 21.36 9.37
C ALA A 79 -14.24 21.74 8.35
N ARG A 80 -15.21 22.58 8.77
CA ARG A 80 -16.26 23.09 7.85
C ARG A 80 -15.68 23.91 6.71
N TYR A 81 -14.74 24.80 7.02
CA TYR A 81 -14.06 25.61 6.00
C TYR A 81 -13.27 24.73 5.01
N LYS A 82 -12.49 23.79 5.52
CA LYS A 82 -11.71 22.86 4.69
C LYS A 82 -12.58 21.97 3.82
N GLN A 83 -13.76 21.58 4.30
CA GLN A 83 -14.74 20.83 3.48
C GLN A 83 -15.18 21.61 2.25
N VAL A 84 -15.56 22.88 2.42
CA VAL A 84 -15.98 23.75 1.33
C VAL A 84 -14.82 24.00 0.35
N LEU A 85 -13.61 24.23 0.87
CA LEU A 85 -12.43 24.41 0.03
C LEU A 85 -12.12 23.17 -0.81
N ALA A 86 -12.17 21.98 -0.21
CA ALA A 86 -11.90 20.73 -0.91
C ALA A 86 -12.93 20.49 -2.03
N GLN A 87 -14.21 20.70 -1.76
CA GLN A 87 -15.25 20.61 -2.79
C GLN A 87 -15.02 21.59 -3.94
N ASN A 88 -14.69 22.86 -3.65
CA ASN A 88 -14.39 23.84 -4.68
C ASN A 88 -13.14 23.49 -5.50
N ARG A 89 -12.08 22.97 -4.85
CA ARG A 89 -10.88 22.50 -5.57
C ARG A 89 -11.20 21.34 -6.51
N SER A 90 -11.96 20.34 -6.03
CA SER A 90 -12.36 19.21 -6.85
C SER A 90 -13.21 19.64 -8.04
N LEU A 91 -14.15 20.59 -7.87
CA LEU A 91 -14.95 21.12 -8.97
C LEU A 91 -14.11 21.88 -9.99
N ARG A 92 -13.20 22.74 -9.53
CA ARG A 92 -12.29 23.46 -10.45
C ARG A 92 -11.41 22.50 -11.23
N GLU A 93 -10.94 21.45 -10.58
CA GLU A 93 -10.11 20.43 -11.27
C GLU A 93 -10.93 19.64 -12.29
N LEU A 94 -12.18 19.27 -11.99
CA LEU A 94 -13.06 18.65 -12.96
C LEU A 94 -13.35 19.56 -14.16
N ASP A 95 -13.58 20.87 -13.92
CA ASP A 95 -13.78 21.86 -14.97
C ASP A 95 -12.51 22.03 -15.83
N ARG A 96 -11.33 22.07 -15.21
CA ARG A 96 -10.03 22.11 -15.92
C ARG A 96 -9.85 20.87 -16.79
N LEU A 97 -10.05 19.68 -16.23
CA LEU A 97 -9.93 18.41 -16.95
C LEU A 97 -10.90 18.33 -18.15
N ALA A 98 -12.12 18.84 -17.99
CA ALA A 98 -13.11 18.87 -19.06
C ALA A 98 -12.73 19.84 -20.18
N ARG A 99 -12.20 21.03 -19.84
CA ARG A 99 -11.87 22.07 -20.84
C ARG A 99 -10.53 21.85 -21.54
N GLU A 100 -9.50 21.46 -20.75
CA GLU A 100 -8.13 21.38 -21.27
C GLU A 100 -7.79 19.98 -21.82
N GLU A 101 -8.40 18.94 -21.27
CA GLU A 101 -8.06 17.55 -21.59
C GLU A 101 -9.23 16.75 -22.21
N ASP A 102 -10.39 17.37 -22.45
CA ASP A 102 -11.64 16.70 -22.95
C ASP A 102 -12.00 15.45 -22.10
N ILE A 103 -11.74 15.52 -20.78
CA ILE A 103 -12.01 14.44 -19.83
C ILE A 103 -13.38 14.65 -19.18
N HIS A 104 -14.25 13.66 -19.34
CA HIS A 104 -15.58 13.70 -18.73
C HIS A 104 -15.53 13.46 -17.21
N ALA A 105 -16.59 13.90 -16.48
CA ALA A 105 -16.62 13.90 -15.03
C ALA A 105 -16.33 12.53 -14.41
N HIS A 106 -16.76 11.41 -15.00
CA HIS A 106 -16.43 10.07 -14.49
C HIS A 106 -14.92 9.83 -14.45
N ALA A 107 -14.24 10.00 -15.56
CA ALA A 107 -12.80 9.86 -15.63
C ALA A 107 -12.08 10.92 -14.78
N GLY A 108 -12.64 12.13 -14.70
CA GLY A 108 -12.15 13.18 -13.82
C GLY A 108 -12.21 12.80 -12.35
N VAL A 109 -13.32 12.26 -11.85
CA VAL A 109 -13.45 11.78 -10.46
C VAL A 109 -12.46 10.64 -10.19
N ALA A 110 -12.26 9.70 -11.15
CA ALA A 110 -11.25 8.66 -11.02
C ALA A 110 -9.83 9.24 -10.94
N LYS A 111 -9.50 10.26 -11.74
CA LYS A 111 -8.21 10.98 -11.65
C LYS A 111 -8.01 11.63 -10.28
N LEU A 112 -9.05 12.25 -9.70
CA LEU A 112 -8.98 12.79 -8.34
C LEU A 112 -8.68 11.71 -7.31
N MET A 113 -9.32 10.54 -7.40
CA MET A 113 -9.05 9.40 -6.51
C MET A 113 -7.61 8.87 -6.65
N LEU A 114 -7.09 8.75 -7.88
CA LEU A 114 -5.69 8.41 -8.13
C LEU A 114 -4.73 9.48 -7.58
N GLY A 115 -5.14 10.76 -7.63
CA GLY A 115 -4.41 11.86 -7.02
C GLY A 115 -4.25 11.72 -5.51
N VAL A 116 -5.30 11.28 -4.81
CA VAL A 116 -5.25 10.98 -3.37
C VAL A 116 -4.29 9.84 -3.08
N GLU A 117 -4.31 8.76 -3.86
CA GLU A 117 -3.36 7.65 -3.69
C GLU A 117 -1.91 8.12 -3.84
N ARG A 118 -1.64 8.95 -4.85
CA ARG A 118 -0.31 9.57 -5.08
C ARG A 118 0.10 10.46 -3.91
N ALA A 119 -0.79 11.32 -3.42
CA ALA A 119 -0.54 12.18 -2.27
C ALA A 119 -0.23 11.37 -1.00
N ALA A 120 -0.99 10.30 -0.73
CA ALA A 120 -0.77 9.41 0.40
C ALA A 120 0.65 8.81 0.40
N LYS A 121 1.13 8.36 -0.78
CA LYS A 121 2.50 7.84 -0.95
C LYS A 121 3.56 8.92 -0.67
N GLY A 122 3.32 10.13 -1.16
CA GLY A 122 4.23 11.28 -0.93
C GLY A 122 4.32 11.65 0.53
N ILE A 123 3.18 11.81 1.22
CA ILE A 123 3.07 12.13 2.64
C ILE A 123 3.74 11.04 3.49
N GLN A 124 3.48 9.78 3.19
CA GLN A 124 4.10 8.66 3.89
C GLN A 124 5.63 8.69 3.79
N ASN A 125 6.17 8.89 2.59
CA ASN A 125 7.61 8.94 2.39
C ASN A 125 8.25 10.16 3.04
N GLU A 126 7.58 11.31 3.05
CA GLU A 126 8.03 12.51 3.75
C GLU A 126 8.21 12.25 5.25
N TYR A 127 7.20 11.65 5.92
CA TYR A 127 7.27 11.36 7.35
C TYR A 127 8.24 10.24 7.69
N LEU A 128 8.31 9.17 6.90
CA LEU A 128 9.31 8.12 7.09
C LEU A 128 10.73 8.67 6.95
N THR A 129 10.97 9.53 5.95
CA THR A 129 12.26 10.21 5.78
C THR A 129 12.59 11.09 6.99
N SER A 130 11.62 11.88 7.46
CA SER A 130 11.80 12.75 8.63
C SER A 130 12.18 11.97 9.88
N MET A 131 11.51 10.83 10.09
CA MET A 131 11.79 9.93 11.20
C MET A 131 13.20 9.33 11.10
N LEU A 132 13.61 8.88 9.90
CA LEU A 132 14.93 8.30 9.66
C LEU A 132 16.06 9.33 9.71
N ASP A 133 15.82 10.59 9.30
CA ASP A 133 16.82 11.68 9.34
C ASP A 133 17.19 12.09 10.77
N THR A 134 16.22 12.07 11.67
CA THR A 134 16.47 12.36 13.10
C THR A 134 17.37 11.30 13.73
N LEU A 135 17.42 10.11 13.17
CA LEU A 135 18.23 8.96 13.59
C LEU A 135 19.60 8.91 12.90
N ASN A 136 20.17 10.08 12.56
CA ASN A 136 21.50 10.20 11.93
C ASN A 136 22.56 9.42 12.71
N GLY A 137 23.23 8.46 12.02
CA GLY A 137 24.22 7.55 12.59
C GLY A 137 23.69 6.15 12.97
N ILE A 138 22.37 5.94 13.00
CA ILE A 138 21.75 4.65 13.32
C ILE A 138 21.02 4.06 12.10
N ARG A 139 20.99 4.79 10.98
CA ARG A 139 20.17 4.53 9.78
C ARG A 139 20.21 3.10 9.23
N SER A 140 21.38 2.50 9.08
CA SER A 140 21.50 1.15 8.54
C SER A 140 21.06 0.05 9.52
N LYS A 141 20.90 0.40 10.80
CA LYS A 141 20.59 -0.51 11.90
C LYS A 141 19.24 -0.23 12.58
N TRP A 142 18.51 0.81 12.18
CA TRP A 142 17.28 1.19 12.89
C TRP A 142 16.18 0.13 12.76
N LEU A 143 15.98 -0.45 11.58
CA LEU A 143 15.06 -1.58 11.41
C LEU A 143 15.52 -2.79 12.23
N GLY A 144 16.82 -3.06 12.29
CA GLY A 144 17.39 -4.10 13.14
C GLY A 144 17.42 -3.75 14.63
N PHE A 145 17.45 -2.46 14.98
CA PHE A 145 17.36 -1.99 16.36
C PHE A 145 16.01 -2.35 17.00
N MET A 146 14.91 -2.11 16.28
CA MET A 146 13.56 -2.42 16.77
C MET A 146 13.19 -3.90 16.67
N GLU A 147 13.98 -4.72 15.99
CA GLU A 147 13.84 -6.18 15.97
C GLU A 147 14.46 -6.83 17.22
N ASN A 148 15.37 -6.12 17.90
CA ASN A 148 15.89 -6.55 19.20
C ASN A 148 14.85 -6.23 20.29
N ALA A 149 14.43 -7.25 21.03
CA ALA A 149 13.41 -7.11 22.07
C ALA A 149 13.81 -6.16 23.20
N GLU A 150 15.09 -6.06 23.53
CA GLU A 150 15.63 -5.15 24.55
C GLU A 150 15.57 -3.69 24.08
N ASP A 151 16.04 -3.42 22.88
CA ASP A 151 15.99 -2.08 22.29
C ASP A 151 14.54 -1.60 22.07
N ALA A 152 13.63 -2.48 21.63
CA ALA A 152 12.21 -2.19 21.51
C ALA A 152 11.54 -1.88 22.86
N ARG A 153 11.95 -2.57 23.91
CA ARG A 153 11.50 -2.31 25.28
C ARG A 153 11.99 -0.96 25.79
N ASP A 154 13.27 -0.66 25.59
CA ASP A 154 13.84 0.63 25.98
C ASP A 154 13.17 1.78 25.22
N PHE A 155 12.92 1.64 23.91
CA PHE A 155 12.18 2.61 23.13
C PHE A 155 10.78 2.87 23.72
N ALA A 156 10.02 1.81 24.01
CA ALA A 156 8.68 1.97 24.58
C ALA A 156 8.74 2.70 25.94
N ARG A 157 9.72 2.39 26.79
CA ARG A 157 9.93 3.04 28.08
C ARG A 157 10.28 4.52 27.95
N GLU A 158 11.17 4.87 27.00
CA GLU A 158 11.49 6.28 26.70
C GLU A 158 10.27 7.06 26.22
N VAL A 159 9.40 6.47 25.37
CA VAL A 159 8.14 7.09 24.95
C VAL A 159 7.18 7.31 26.12
N TYR A 160 7.18 6.42 27.10
CA TYR A 160 6.42 6.58 28.36
C TYR A 160 7.10 7.51 29.36
N GLY A 161 8.27 8.09 29.02
CA GLY A 161 8.97 9.09 29.81
C GLY A 161 9.96 8.52 30.82
N GLU A 162 10.27 7.23 30.75
CA GLU A 162 11.33 6.62 31.56
C GLU A 162 12.70 6.90 30.92
N ASP A 163 13.74 7.13 31.77
CA ASP A 163 15.13 7.28 31.31
C ASP A 163 15.84 5.92 31.36
N THR A 164 15.95 5.25 30.24
CA THR A 164 16.57 3.93 30.13
C THR A 164 18.09 3.96 30.08
N LYS A 165 18.72 5.14 30.01
CA LYS A 165 20.14 5.32 29.74
C LYS A 165 20.61 4.81 28.36
N ASN A 166 19.70 4.35 27.51
CA ASN A 166 19.96 3.93 26.14
C ASN A 166 19.80 5.12 25.17
N ALA A 167 20.91 5.76 24.80
CA ALA A 167 20.90 6.95 23.96
C ALA A 167 20.23 6.70 22.58
N ARG A 168 20.29 5.46 22.06
CA ARG A 168 19.64 5.09 20.79
C ARG A 168 18.14 5.00 20.95
N ALA A 169 17.67 4.38 22.03
CA ALA A 169 16.24 4.29 22.32
C ALA A 169 15.63 5.68 22.56
N LYS A 170 16.34 6.55 23.27
CA LYS A 170 15.94 7.94 23.50
C LYS A 170 15.83 8.72 22.19
N ALA A 171 16.84 8.66 21.32
CA ALA A 171 16.81 9.33 20.01
C ALA A 171 15.67 8.81 19.13
N ALA A 172 15.40 7.49 19.16
CA ALA A 172 14.28 6.89 18.45
C ALA A 172 12.92 7.36 18.99
N ALA A 173 12.75 7.46 20.30
CA ALA A 173 11.53 7.94 20.95
C ALA A 173 11.27 9.43 20.64
N GLU A 174 12.32 10.27 20.65
CA GLU A 174 12.23 11.68 20.26
C GLU A 174 11.85 11.85 18.79
N ALA A 175 12.46 11.06 17.89
CA ALA A 175 12.13 11.05 16.47
C ALA A 175 10.67 10.65 16.23
N TRP A 176 10.19 9.62 16.93
CA TRP A 176 8.79 9.19 16.88
C TRP A 176 7.85 10.28 17.39
N ALA A 177 8.12 10.84 18.56
CA ALA A 177 7.28 11.88 19.16
C ALA A 177 7.15 13.10 18.24
N LYS A 178 8.25 13.53 17.60
CA LYS A 178 8.26 14.59 16.62
C LYS A 178 7.40 14.23 15.40
N THR A 179 7.61 13.04 14.82
CA THR A 179 6.86 12.58 13.64
C THR A 179 5.36 12.51 13.92
N ALA A 180 4.96 11.92 15.05
CA ALA A 180 3.56 11.83 15.46
C ALA A 180 2.93 13.22 15.67
N LYS A 181 3.67 14.17 16.26
CA LYS A 181 3.23 15.55 16.44
C LYS A 181 3.04 16.27 15.11
N ASP A 182 4.01 16.15 14.20
CA ASP A 182 3.96 16.81 12.89
C ASP A 182 2.81 16.24 12.04
N MET A 183 2.61 14.92 12.05
CA MET A 183 1.48 14.26 11.37
C MET A 183 0.13 14.71 11.95
N ARG A 184 0.00 14.78 13.30
CA ARG A 184 -1.21 15.31 13.94
C ARG A 184 -1.45 16.75 13.51
N GLY A 185 -0.44 17.59 13.49
CA GLY A 185 -0.52 19.00 13.05
C GLY A 185 -1.11 19.11 11.65
N ARG A 186 -0.55 18.36 10.68
CA ARG A 186 -1.04 18.36 9.30
C ARG A 186 -2.47 17.77 9.18
N ALA A 187 -2.79 16.73 9.94
CA ALA A 187 -4.16 16.20 9.98
C ALA A 187 -5.17 17.23 10.50
N LEU A 188 -4.82 17.98 11.57
CA LEU A 188 -5.64 19.08 12.08
C LEU A 188 -5.82 20.21 11.04
N HIS A 189 -4.75 20.56 10.32
CA HIS A 189 -4.81 21.52 9.20
C HIS A 189 -5.73 21.01 8.08
N ALA A 190 -5.74 19.71 7.80
CA ALA A 190 -6.64 19.09 6.83
C ALA A 190 -8.10 19.00 7.32
N GLY A 191 -8.36 19.30 8.60
CA GLY A 191 -9.69 19.33 9.20
C GLY A 191 -10.04 18.12 10.06
N ALA A 192 -9.06 17.29 10.43
CA ALA A 192 -9.27 16.21 11.38
C ALA A 192 -9.66 16.73 12.77
N ARG A 193 -10.34 15.89 13.54
CA ARG A 193 -10.62 16.08 14.96
C ARG A 193 -9.87 15.02 15.74
N ILE A 194 -8.63 15.31 16.12
CA ILE A 194 -7.77 14.37 16.82
C ILE A 194 -7.37 14.99 18.15
N GLY A 195 -7.73 14.34 19.26
CA GLY A 195 -7.30 14.73 20.60
C GLY A 195 -5.77 14.65 20.76
N LEU A 196 -5.25 15.27 21.81
CA LEU A 196 -3.84 15.15 22.19
C LEU A 196 -3.72 14.06 23.27
N ILE A 197 -2.79 13.14 23.08
CA ILE A 197 -2.35 12.23 24.12
C ILE A 197 -1.09 12.82 24.74
N ASP A 198 -1.18 13.26 25.99
CA ASP A 198 -0.13 14.03 26.66
C ASP A 198 1.15 13.22 26.95
N TYR A 199 1.09 11.87 27.00
CA TYR A 199 2.25 11.00 27.20
C TYR A 199 1.98 9.57 26.72
N GLY A 200 3.04 8.81 26.42
CA GLY A 200 2.96 7.38 26.11
C GLY A 200 2.24 7.09 24.79
N TYR A 201 2.41 7.94 23.78
CA TYR A 201 1.80 7.70 22.48
C TYR A 201 2.61 6.70 21.65
N ILE A 202 2.23 5.45 21.72
CA ILE A 202 2.66 4.38 20.79
C ILE A 202 1.40 3.81 20.14
N PRO A 203 1.32 3.69 18.82
CA PRO A 203 0.17 3.07 18.15
C PRO A 203 0.02 1.61 18.58
N GLN A 204 -1.19 1.11 18.52
CA GLN A 204 -1.53 -0.26 18.91
C GLN A 204 -1.88 -1.07 17.67
N SER A 205 -1.54 -2.35 17.71
CA SER A 205 -1.97 -3.31 16.72
C SER A 205 -2.78 -4.43 17.39
N HIS A 206 -3.82 -4.90 16.72
CA HIS A 206 -4.70 -5.92 17.27
C HIS A 206 -4.84 -7.07 16.26
N ASP A 207 -4.39 -8.27 16.66
CA ASP A 207 -4.67 -9.51 15.93
C ASP A 207 -6.03 -10.03 16.40
N TRP A 208 -7.08 -9.72 15.66
CA TRP A 208 -8.45 -10.12 15.99
C TRP A 208 -8.61 -11.63 16.23
N ALA A 209 -7.79 -12.48 15.58
CA ALA A 209 -7.86 -13.93 15.76
C ALA A 209 -7.31 -14.35 17.12
N LYS A 210 -6.23 -13.69 17.59
CA LYS A 210 -5.67 -13.89 18.93
C LYS A 210 -6.60 -13.32 19.99
N VAL A 211 -7.16 -12.13 19.77
CA VAL A 211 -8.11 -11.48 20.69
C VAL A 211 -9.39 -12.30 20.82
N ARG A 212 -9.91 -12.83 19.71
CA ARG A 212 -11.13 -13.65 19.71
C ARG A 212 -10.97 -15.01 20.37
N ASN A 213 -9.79 -15.57 20.45
CA ASN A 213 -9.40 -16.92 20.88
C ASN A 213 -10.47 -17.68 21.70
N LYS A 214 -11.45 -18.29 21.03
CA LYS A 214 -12.55 -19.04 21.69
C LYS A 214 -12.07 -20.22 22.53
N LYS A 215 -10.96 -20.84 22.17
CA LYS A 215 -10.37 -21.97 22.91
C LYS A 215 -9.66 -21.54 24.20
N GLY A 216 -9.21 -20.26 24.27
CA GLY A 216 -8.56 -19.67 25.43
C GLY A 216 -9.48 -18.85 26.35
N GLY A 217 -10.82 -19.10 26.31
CA GLY A 217 -11.78 -18.41 27.19
C GLY A 217 -12.50 -17.21 26.57
N GLY A 218 -12.10 -16.78 25.35
CA GLY A 218 -12.80 -15.74 24.60
C GLY A 218 -12.79 -14.36 25.28
N LYS A 219 -13.92 -13.65 25.22
CA LYS A 219 -14.09 -12.28 25.72
C LYS A 219 -13.70 -12.10 27.21
N ASN A 220 -14.20 -12.96 28.07
CA ASN A 220 -13.95 -12.82 29.51
C ASN A 220 -12.48 -13.04 29.88
N ALA A 221 -11.83 -14.03 29.29
CA ALA A 221 -10.40 -14.26 29.52
C ALA A 221 -9.54 -13.09 29.03
N TRP A 222 -9.89 -12.51 27.88
CA TRP A 222 -9.20 -11.33 27.39
C TRP A 222 -9.38 -10.14 28.32
N ILE A 223 -10.61 -9.89 28.83
CA ILE A 223 -10.87 -8.83 29.79
C ILE A 223 -10.06 -9.03 31.08
N ASP A 224 -10.03 -10.24 31.62
CA ASP A 224 -9.30 -10.54 32.86
C ASP A 224 -7.79 -10.31 32.75
N GLU A 225 -7.23 -10.54 31.56
CA GLU A 225 -5.81 -10.30 31.29
C GLU A 225 -5.50 -8.83 30.98
N VAL A 226 -6.38 -8.12 30.29
CA VAL A 226 -6.14 -6.74 29.83
C VAL A 226 -6.45 -5.74 30.94
N PHE A 227 -7.47 -5.99 31.76
CA PHE A 227 -7.90 -5.10 32.83
C PHE A 227 -6.78 -4.63 33.78
N PRO A 228 -5.87 -5.52 34.28
CA PRO A 228 -4.77 -5.10 35.14
C PRO A 228 -3.68 -4.27 34.44
N LEU A 229 -3.67 -4.26 33.12
CA LEU A 229 -2.71 -3.50 32.29
C LEU A 229 -3.16 -2.05 32.06
N MET A 230 -4.42 -1.73 32.34
CA MET A 230 -5.02 -0.43 32.00
C MET A 230 -4.67 0.67 33.02
N ASP A 231 -4.44 1.89 32.52
CA ASP A 231 -4.36 3.10 33.32
C ASP A 231 -5.77 3.54 33.70
N ARG A 232 -6.24 3.11 34.83
CA ARG A 232 -7.60 3.40 35.34
C ARG A 232 -7.92 4.87 35.49
N THR A 233 -6.93 5.73 35.53
CA THR A 233 -7.14 7.18 35.71
C THR A 233 -7.64 7.85 34.43
N ARG A 234 -7.50 7.19 33.28
CA ARG A 234 -7.96 7.67 31.98
C ARG A 234 -9.40 7.28 31.66
N TYR A 235 -9.97 6.33 32.38
CA TYR A 235 -11.35 5.87 32.13
C TYR A 235 -12.34 6.58 33.04
N LYS A 236 -13.24 7.31 32.43
CA LYS A 236 -14.23 8.14 33.12
C LYS A 236 -15.61 7.96 32.51
N GLN A 237 -16.62 8.12 33.34
CA GLN A 237 -18.01 8.23 32.97
C GLN A 237 -18.28 9.61 32.34
N ASP A 238 -19.42 9.79 31.70
CA ASP A 238 -19.87 11.09 31.15
C ASP A 238 -19.96 12.21 32.18
N ASN A 239 -20.22 11.86 33.46
CA ASN A 239 -20.22 12.77 34.60
C ASN A 239 -18.78 13.09 35.11
N GLY A 240 -17.73 12.60 34.47
CA GLY A 240 -16.31 12.82 34.83
C GLY A 240 -15.79 11.99 36.00
N GLN A 241 -16.63 11.23 36.67
CA GLN A 241 -16.18 10.31 37.71
C GLN A 241 -15.42 9.15 37.12
N ARG A 242 -14.49 8.58 37.90
CA ARG A 242 -13.77 7.36 37.44
C ARG A 242 -14.76 6.23 37.24
N MET A 243 -14.57 5.46 36.17
CA MET A 243 -15.29 4.21 36.02
C MET A 243 -14.99 3.28 37.18
N THR A 244 -15.99 2.63 37.72
CA THR A 244 -15.81 1.51 38.63
C THR A 244 -15.17 0.33 37.93
N ASP A 245 -14.63 -0.65 38.67
CA ASP A 245 -14.03 -1.85 38.08
C ASP A 245 -15.04 -2.61 37.19
N SER A 246 -16.33 -2.64 37.57
CA SER A 246 -17.37 -3.25 36.75
C SER A 246 -17.57 -2.48 35.45
N GLN A 247 -17.74 -1.16 35.52
CA GLN A 247 -17.94 -0.33 34.31
C GLN A 247 -16.75 -0.36 33.36
N LEU A 248 -15.51 -0.40 33.91
CA LEU A 248 -14.33 -0.57 33.05
C LEU A 248 -14.28 -1.95 32.38
N ARG A 249 -14.75 -3.00 33.07
CA ARG A 249 -14.87 -4.33 32.48
C ARG A 249 -15.92 -4.38 31.38
N ASP A 250 -17.05 -3.70 31.56
CA ASP A 250 -18.10 -3.57 30.54
C ASP A 250 -17.57 -2.82 29.32
N PHE A 251 -16.88 -1.68 29.53
CA PHE A 251 -16.21 -0.92 28.47
C PHE A 251 -15.16 -1.75 27.70
N LEU A 252 -14.31 -2.51 28.42
CA LEU A 252 -13.37 -3.42 27.76
C LEU A 252 -14.08 -4.54 26.98
N GLY A 253 -15.30 -4.89 27.42
CA GLY A 253 -16.13 -5.82 26.70
C GLY A 253 -16.63 -5.28 25.35
N GLU A 254 -16.97 -4.00 25.30
CA GLU A 254 -17.30 -3.28 24.05
C GLU A 254 -16.06 -3.12 23.17
N ALA A 255 -14.94 -2.68 23.75
CA ALA A 255 -13.67 -2.59 23.03
C ALA A 255 -13.21 -3.95 22.42
N TRP A 256 -13.45 -5.06 23.12
CA TRP A 256 -13.19 -6.40 22.57
C TRP A 256 -14.06 -6.69 21.33
N GLU A 257 -15.34 -6.32 21.38
CA GLU A 257 -16.25 -6.50 20.25
C GLU A 257 -15.79 -5.67 19.06
N ASP A 258 -15.42 -4.42 19.27
CA ASP A 258 -14.92 -3.53 18.21
C ASP A 258 -13.61 -4.04 17.61
N ILE A 259 -12.66 -4.51 18.42
CA ILE A 259 -11.43 -5.11 17.93
C ILE A 259 -11.72 -6.37 17.11
N VAL A 260 -12.59 -7.26 17.60
CA VAL A 260 -12.92 -8.53 16.92
C VAL A 260 -13.72 -8.30 15.65
N THR A 261 -14.53 -7.25 15.62
CA THR A 261 -15.35 -6.86 14.46
C THR A 261 -14.66 -5.85 13.55
N SER A 262 -13.42 -5.44 13.87
CA SER A 262 -12.68 -4.39 13.15
C SER A 262 -13.47 -3.07 13.05
N GLY A 263 -14.20 -2.72 14.08
CA GLY A 263 -15.02 -1.52 14.15
C GLY A 263 -16.37 -1.60 13.41
N HIS A 264 -16.76 -2.76 12.88
CA HIS A 264 -18.03 -2.90 12.14
C HIS A 264 -19.28 -2.83 13.03
N ASN A 265 -19.16 -3.04 14.34
CA ASN A 265 -20.26 -2.83 15.27
C ASN A 265 -20.52 -1.34 15.57
N ALA A 266 -19.58 -0.46 15.30
CA ALA A 266 -19.80 0.96 15.40
C ALA A 266 -20.94 1.46 14.48
N ASP A 267 -21.13 0.82 13.32
CA ASP A 267 -22.25 1.15 12.42
C ASP A 267 -23.62 0.76 13.03
N ASN A 268 -23.69 -0.31 13.81
CA ASN A 268 -24.94 -0.72 14.49
C ASN A 268 -25.23 0.07 15.77
N LEU A 269 -24.20 0.58 16.44
CA LEU A 269 -24.38 1.46 17.64
C LEU A 269 -24.89 2.85 17.23
N TRP A 270 -24.58 3.30 16.01
CA TRP A 270 -25.02 4.58 15.47
C TRP A 270 -26.51 4.56 15.04
N ASP A 271 -27.01 3.41 14.60
CA ASP A 271 -28.45 3.22 14.31
C ASP A 271 -29.30 3.19 15.60
N ALA A 272 -28.71 2.87 16.75
CA ALA A 272 -29.40 2.81 18.03
C ALA A 272 -29.49 4.17 18.76
N LEU A 273 -28.66 5.13 18.40
CA LEU A 273 -28.68 6.50 18.94
C LEU A 273 -29.27 7.43 17.87
N GLU A 274 -30.58 7.63 17.90
CA GLU A 274 -31.33 8.60 17.07
C GLU A 274 -30.93 10.08 17.33
N THR A 275 -29.67 10.37 17.49
CA THR A 275 -29.19 11.75 17.43
C THR A 275 -28.62 11.97 16.02
N PRO A 276 -29.01 13.06 15.33
CA PRO A 276 -28.42 13.37 14.02
C PRO A 276 -26.94 13.74 14.18
N VAL A 277 -26.10 12.72 14.19
CA VAL A 277 -24.66 12.90 14.12
C VAL A 277 -24.35 13.31 12.68
N GLU A 278 -23.72 14.47 12.52
CA GLU A 278 -23.27 14.97 11.22
C GLU A 278 -22.54 13.84 10.46
N PRO A 279 -22.80 13.68 9.15
CA PRO A 279 -22.19 12.62 8.35
C PRO A 279 -20.67 12.57 8.59
N SER A 280 -20.18 11.39 8.81
CA SER A 280 -18.87 11.06 9.31
C SER A 280 -17.72 11.86 8.72
N LEU A 281 -17.06 12.63 9.55
CA LEU A 281 -15.71 13.14 9.29
C LEU A 281 -14.77 11.93 9.16
N VAL A 282 -13.98 11.88 8.09
CA VAL A 282 -12.98 10.80 7.88
C VAL A 282 -12.08 10.65 9.11
N GLY A 283 -11.62 11.77 9.67
CA GLY A 283 -10.80 11.76 10.90
C GLY A 283 -11.57 11.33 12.16
N TYR A 284 -12.90 11.35 12.18
CA TYR A 284 -13.70 10.95 13.34
C TYR A 284 -14.07 9.46 13.32
N LYS A 285 -14.40 8.89 12.16
CA LYS A 285 -14.64 7.45 12.01
C LYS A 285 -13.36 6.61 12.08
N GLN A 286 -12.21 7.16 11.64
CA GLN A 286 -10.96 6.43 11.53
C GLN A 286 -10.08 6.51 12.78
N TYR A 287 -10.32 7.48 13.65
CA TYR A 287 -9.66 7.64 14.95
C TYR A 287 -10.71 7.68 16.06
N PRO A 288 -11.43 6.57 16.31
CA PRO A 288 -12.22 6.46 17.55
C PRO A 288 -11.27 6.74 18.71
N HIS A 289 -11.77 7.31 19.80
CA HIS A 289 -10.98 7.55 20.99
C HIS A 289 -10.23 6.26 21.31
N ARG A 290 -8.91 6.37 21.57
CA ARG A 290 -8.08 5.22 21.90
C ARG A 290 -8.73 4.50 23.09
N GLU A 291 -9.15 3.26 22.87
CA GLU A 291 -9.91 2.51 23.86
C GLU A 291 -9.01 1.92 24.95
N LEU A 292 -7.80 1.50 24.55
CA LEU A 292 -6.86 0.89 25.48
C LEU A 292 -5.77 1.89 25.86
N HIS A 293 -5.77 2.30 27.14
CA HIS A 293 -4.76 3.14 27.74
C HIS A 293 -3.95 2.32 28.74
N PHE A 294 -2.73 1.94 28.36
CA PHE A 294 -1.84 1.16 29.22
C PHE A 294 -1.22 2.04 30.30
N LYS A 295 -1.05 1.47 31.51
CA LYS A 295 -0.49 2.17 32.67
C LYS A 295 0.99 2.50 32.52
N ASP A 296 1.75 1.64 31.82
CA ASP A 296 3.19 1.72 31.61
C ASP A 296 3.62 1.02 30.30
N ALA A 297 4.89 1.18 29.94
CA ALA A 297 5.47 0.58 28.74
C ALA A 297 5.48 -0.95 28.78
N ASP A 298 5.75 -1.54 29.93
CA ASP A 298 5.80 -3.01 30.07
C ASP A 298 4.40 -3.63 29.88
N SER A 299 3.35 -2.97 30.36
CA SER A 299 1.95 -3.37 30.12
C SER A 299 1.57 -3.29 28.63
N TYR A 300 1.98 -2.23 27.93
CA TYR A 300 1.82 -2.11 26.49
C TYR A 300 2.53 -3.26 25.74
N LEU A 301 3.79 -3.52 26.07
CA LEU A 301 4.58 -4.57 25.42
C LEU A 301 4.04 -5.97 25.72
N GLN A 302 3.54 -6.21 26.92
CA GLN A 302 2.88 -7.47 27.29
C GLN A 302 1.64 -7.70 26.41
N TYR A 303 0.84 -6.67 26.21
CA TYR A 303 -0.33 -6.73 25.34
C TYR A 303 0.07 -7.00 23.88
N GLU A 304 0.98 -6.19 23.32
CA GLU A 304 1.45 -6.32 21.95
C GLU A 304 2.08 -7.69 21.65
N ALA A 305 2.87 -8.23 22.57
CA ALA A 305 3.48 -9.55 22.41
C ALA A 305 2.41 -10.66 22.29
N LYS A 306 1.30 -10.54 23.02
CA LYS A 306 0.24 -11.57 23.06
C LYS A 306 -0.82 -11.33 21.98
N TYR A 307 -1.28 -10.11 21.81
CA TYR A 307 -2.44 -9.73 21.02
C TYR A 307 -2.12 -8.86 19.80
N GLY A 308 -0.88 -8.39 19.67
CA GLY A 308 -0.42 -7.58 18.55
C GLY A 308 -0.26 -8.36 17.25
N GLN A 309 -0.28 -7.64 16.12
CA GLN A 309 -0.18 -8.21 14.77
C GLN A 309 1.27 -8.47 14.32
N GLY A 310 2.25 -7.73 14.83
CA GLY A 310 3.61 -7.77 14.33
C GLY A 310 4.65 -7.21 15.30
N SER A 311 5.77 -6.76 14.75
CA SER A 311 6.79 -6.05 15.51
C SER A 311 6.38 -4.59 15.76
N LEU A 312 6.98 -3.97 16.77
CA LEU A 312 6.80 -2.55 17.05
C LEU A 312 7.10 -1.68 15.82
N THR A 313 8.15 -2.02 15.06
CA THR A 313 8.47 -1.36 13.78
C THR A 313 7.30 -1.41 12.79
N SER A 314 6.68 -2.58 12.63
CA SER A 314 5.54 -2.72 11.70
C SER A 314 4.34 -1.90 12.16
N THR A 315 4.11 -1.81 13.47
CA THR A 315 3.03 -1.02 14.05
C THR A 315 3.26 0.49 13.82
N LEU A 316 4.50 0.98 14.02
CA LEU A 316 4.85 2.38 13.75
C LEU A 316 4.71 2.75 12.27
N ILE A 317 5.27 1.94 11.36
CA ILE A 317 5.19 2.17 9.91
C ILE A 317 3.73 2.08 9.43
N GLY A 318 2.98 1.09 9.90
CA GLY A 318 1.56 0.95 9.58
C GLY A 318 0.73 2.16 10.01
N HIS A 319 1.03 2.73 11.17
CA HIS A 319 0.40 3.96 11.64
C HIS A 319 0.73 5.17 10.75
N VAL A 320 2.02 5.35 10.40
CA VAL A 320 2.44 6.41 9.47
C VAL A 320 1.71 6.28 8.15
N SER A 321 1.60 5.07 7.61
CA SER A 321 0.89 4.82 6.37
C SER A 321 -0.59 5.17 6.45
N LYS A 322 -1.29 4.69 7.50
CA LYS A 322 -2.70 4.97 7.69
C LYS A 322 -2.96 6.47 7.84
N MET A 323 -2.21 7.15 8.71
CA MET A 323 -2.32 8.60 8.90
C MET A 323 -2.07 9.37 7.60
N SER A 324 -1.07 8.97 6.82
CA SER A 324 -0.76 9.61 5.54
C SER A 324 -1.88 9.46 4.53
N HIS A 325 -2.52 8.29 4.48
CA HIS A 325 -3.69 8.05 3.67
C HIS A 325 -4.88 8.92 4.11
N ASP A 326 -5.15 8.99 5.41
CA ASP A 326 -6.27 9.77 5.94
C ASP A 326 -6.06 11.28 5.73
N ILE A 327 -4.83 11.76 5.90
CA ILE A 327 -4.46 13.15 5.57
C ILE A 327 -4.70 13.41 4.07
N ALA A 328 -4.24 12.53 3.19
CA ALA A 328 -4.44 12.68 1.75
C ALA A 328 -5.93 12.68 1.35
N MET A 329 -6.74 11.83 1.99
CA MET A 329 -8.20 11.83 1.80
C MET A 329 -8.83 13.17 2.20
N MET A 330 -8.43 13.71 3.37
CA MET A 330 -8.94 15.01 3.84
C MET A 330 -8.45 16.19 3.01
N GLU A 331 -7.19 16.17 2.57
CA GLU A 331 -6.65 17.21 1.69
C GLU A 331 -7.31 17.19 0.30
N GLY A 332 -7.63 16.00 -0.23
CA GLY A 332 -8.24 15.80 -1.56
C GLY A 332 -9.76 16.02 -1.56
N PHE A 333 -10.48 15.35 -0.66
CA PHE A 333 -11.94 15.34 -0.62
C PHE A 333 -12.55 16.09 0.56
N GLY A 334 -11.73 16.63 1.46
CA GLY A 334 -12.17 17.28 2.68
C GLY A 334 -12.42 16.30 3.83
N PRO A 335 -12.65 16.83 5.06
CA PRO A 335 -12.91 16.02 6.25
C PRO A 335 -14.11 15.07 6.11
N GLN A 336 -15.11 15.43 5.33
CA GLN A 336 -16.25 14.59 4.96
C GLN A 336 -16.06 14.05 3.53
N ALA A 337 -15.04 13.24 3.33
CA ALA A 337 -14.60 12.81 2.01
C ALA A 337 -15.69 12.08 1.22
N GLU A 338 -16.49 11.24 1.88
CA GLU A 338 -17.62 10.53 1.26
C GLU A 338 -18.70 11.49 0.74
N THR A 339 -19.01 12.56 1.47
CA THR A 339 -19.97 13.60 1.03
C THR A 339 -19.48 14.27 -0.26
N THR A 340 -18.18 14.60 -0.32
CA THR A 340 -17.60 15.18 -1.55
C THR A 340 -17.62 14.17 -2.69
N PHE A 341 -17.23 12.92 -2.44
CA PHE A 341 -17.28 11.87 -3.44
C PHE A 341 -18.68 11.69 -4.02
N ASN A 342 -19.71 11.55 -3.16
CA ASN A 342 -21.11 11.39 -3.59
C ASN A 342 -21.57 12.59 -4.41
N PHE A 343 -21.24 13.81 -4.00
CA PHE A 343 -21.55 15.03 -4.75
C PHE A 343 -20.90 15.03 -6.17
N LEU A 344 -19.61 14.68 -6.27
CA LEU A 344 -18.91 14.62 -7.55
C LEU A 344 -19.45 13.47 -8.44
N LYS A 345 -19.81 12.35 -7.84
CA LYS A 345 -20.47 11.23 -8.53
C LYS A 345 -21.82 11.63 -9.10
N GLU A 346 -22.64 12.38 -8.35
CA GLU A 346 -23.92 12.90 -8.85
C GLU A 346 -23.74 13.78 -10.09
N ILE A 347 -22.72 14.65 -10.12
CA ILE A 347 -22.37 15.45 -11.29
C ILE A 347 -22.01 14.54 -12.47
N ALA A 348 -21.19 13.51 -12.23
CA ALA A 348 -20.81 12.57 -13.26
C ALA A 348 -22.00 11.79 -13.83
N VAL A 349 -22.93 11.35 -12.98
CA VAL A 349 -24.17 10.68 -13.39
C VAL A 349 -25.10 11.62 -14.18
N ALA A 350 -25.24 12.87 -13.74
CA ALA A 350 -26.04 13.87 -14.46
C ALA A 350 -25.50 14.09 -15.87
N GLN A 351 -24.18 14.31 -16.00
CA GLN A 351 -23.51 14.45 -17.31
C GLN A 351 -23.73 13.24 -18.22
N ALA A 352 -23.58 12.02 -17.67
CA ALA A 352 -23.81 10.80 -18.43
C ALA A 352 -25.27 10.65 -18.87
N THR A 353 -26.21 11.09 -18.06
CA THR A 353 -27.66 11.04 -18.35
C THR A 353 -28.03 12.01 -19.46
N ASP A 354 -27.51 13.21 -19.43
CA ASP A 354 -27.74 14.20 -20.51
C ASP A 354 -27.11 13.74 -21.85
N ALA A 355 -25.89 13.18 -21.78
CA ALA A 355 -25.25 12.63 -22.97
C ALA A 355 -26.01 11.44 -23.57
N ARG A 356 -26.69 10.60 -22.80
CA ARG A 356 -27.54 9.51 -23.29
C ARG A 356 -28.71 9.98 -24.15
N ARG A 357 -29.15 11.22 -23.98
CA ARG A 357 -30.24 11.81 -24.75
C ARG A 357 -29.78 12.28 -26.14
N GLU A 358 -28.51 12.58 -26.31
CA GLU A 358 -27.99 13.30 -27.49
C GLU A 358 -26.97 12.52 -28.33
N LYS A 359 -26.37 11.43 -27.80
CA LYS A 359 -25.17 10.79 -28.38
C LYS A 359 -25.34 9.33 -28.77
N SER A 360 -24.48 8.83 -29.67
CA SER A 360 -24.50 7.44 -30.14
C SER A 360 -24.12 6.44 -29.02
N SER A 361 -24.58 5.18 -29.14
CA SER A 361 -24.32 4.12 -28.18
C SER A 361 -22.82 3.86 -27.94
N TRP A 362 -21.98 4.02 -28.98
CA TRP A 362 -20.52 3.85 -28.88
C TRP A 362 -19.87 5.00 -28.10
N GLU A 363 -20.28 6.21 -28.35
CA GLU A 363 -19.77 7.40 -27.65
C GLU A 363 -20.17 7.39 -26.17
N LEU A 364 -21.38 6.88 -25.86
CA LEU A 364 -21.84 6.66 -24.50
C LEU A 364 -20.98 5.62 -23.77
N LEU A 365 -20.61 4.53 -24.44
CA LEU A 365 -19.82 3.45 -23.85
C LEU A 365 -18.38 3.89 -23.56
N THR A 366 -17.80 4.74 -24.40
CA THR A 366 -16.40 5.14 -24.30
C THR A 366 -16.17 6.41 -23.49
N LYS A 367 -17.11 7.35 -23.52
CA LYS A 367 -16.95 8.68 -22.93
C LYS A 367 -17.81 8.94 -21.69
N TYR A 368 -19.02 8.39 -21.61
CA TYR A 368 -20.02 8.72 -20.60
C TYR A 368 -20.48 7.52 -19.75
N SER A 369 -19.79 6.39 -19.82
CA SER A 369 -20.05 5.28 -18.91
C SER A 369 -19.41 5.57 -17.55
N ASP A 370 -19.79 4.87 -16.52
CA ASP A 370 -19.11 4.89 -15.21
C ASP A 370 -17.86 3.99 -15.20
N HIS A 371 -17.34 3.65 -16.38
CA HIS A 371 -16.12 2.89 -16.60
C HIS A 371 -14.95 3.79 -16.99
N HIS A 372 -13.75 3.40 -16.66
CA HIS A 372 -12.53 4.17 -16.86
C HIS A 372 -11.53 3.44 -17.74
N GLY A 373 -11.10 4.07 -18.83
CA GLY A 373 -10.14 3.48 -19.75
C GLY A 373 -10.61 2.15 -20.32
N LEU A 374 -9.79 1.11 -20.20
CA LEU A 374 -10.14 -0.27 -20.54
C LEU A 374 -10.76 -1.04 -19.37
N SER A 375 -10.73 -0.46 -18.16
CA SER A 375 -11.26 -1.09 -16.95
C SER A 375 -12.78 -1.03 -16.91
N LEU A 376 -13.38 -2.11 -16.41
CA LEU A 376 -14.81 -2.23 -16.16
C LEU A 376 -15.22 -1.88 -14.73
N VAL A 377 -14.32 -1.26 -13.94
CA VAL A 377 -14.62 -0.87 -12.56
C VAL A 377 -15.43 0.42 -12.50
N THR A 378 -16.31 0.50 -11.51
CA THR A 378 -17.14 1.68 -11.26
C THR A 378 -16.50 2.62 -10.24
N LEU A 379 -16.98 3.86 -10.16
CA LEU A 379 -16.55 4.82 -9.16
C LEU A 379 -16.80 4.31 -7.72
N ASP A 380 -17.92 3.62 -7.50
CA ASP A 380 -18.25 3.05 -6.17
C ASP A 380 -17.29 1.92 -5.79
N GLU A 381 -16.93 1.05 -6.72
CA GLU A 381 -15.93 0.01 -6.47
C GLU A 381 -14.56 0.62 -6.16
N MET A 382 -14.14 1.66 -6.89
CA MET A 382 -12.92 2.41 -6.62
C MET A 382 -12.94 3.08 -5.25
N TRP A 383 -14.07 3.70 -4.89
CA TRP A 383 -14.24 4.34 -3.59
C TRP A 383 -14.11 3.36 -2.44
N ARG A 384 -14.73 2.18 -2.53
CA ARG A 384 -14.60 1.13 -1.51
C ARG A 384 -13.16 0.66 -1.31
N VAL A 385 -12.37 0.61 -2.39
CA VAL A 385 -10.94 0.28 -2.29
C VAL A 385 -10.15 1.43 -1.71
N LEU A 386 -10.40 2.67 -2.16
CA LEU A 386 -9.72 3.87 -1.68
C LEU A 386 -10.04 4.14 -0.20
N SER A 387 -11.29 4.03 0.22
CA SER A 387 -11.72 4.23 1.62
C SER A 387 -11.24 3.12 2.58
N GLY A 388 -10.68 2.02 2.05
CA GLY A 388 -10.26 0.86 2.84
C GLY A 388 -11.39 -0.14 3.16
N GLU A 389 -12.63 0.11 2.75
CA GLU A 389 -13.76 -0.78 3.00
C GLU A 389 -13.54 -2.18 2.39
N ALA A 390 -13.01 -2.24 1.18
CA ALA A 390 -12.71 -3.50 0.49
C ALA A 390 -11.57 -4.30 1.16
N SER A 391 -10.68 -3.63 1.89
CA SER A 391 -9.58 -4.23 2.64
C SER A 391 -10.00 -4.72 4.03
N ALA A 392 -11.11 -4.23 4.54
CA ALA A 392 -11.68 -4.66 5.82
C ALA A 392 -12.07 -6.14 5.76
N MET A 393 -11.73 -6.89 6.82
CA MET A 393 -12.02 -8.33 6.85
C MET A 393 -13.44 -8.59 7.35
N ALA A 394 -14.20 -9.40 6.65
CA ALA A 394 -15.53 -9.79 7.12
C ALA A 394 -15.43 -10.58 8.43
N VAL A 395 -16.19 -10.16 9.44
CA VAL A 395 -16.15 -10.65 10.82
C VAL A 395 -16.47 -12.15 10.95
N ASN A 396 -17.36 -12.63 10.11
CA ASN A 396 -17.86 -14.00 10.15
C ASN A 396 -17.35 -14.84 8.96
N SER A 397 -16.04 -14.75 8.64
CA SER A 397 -15.49 -15.58 7.58
C SER A 397 -15.68 -17.07 7.90
N GLU A 398 -16.40 -17.78 7.03
CA GLU A 398 -16.60 -19.21 7.10
C GLU A 398 -15.26 -19.97 7.03
N PRO A 399 -15.15 -21.19 7.60
CA PRO A 399 -13.93 -21.99 7.51
C PRO A 399 -13.43 -22.18 6.07
N ALA A 400 -14.34 -22.33 5.10
CA ALA A 400 -14.02 -22.46 3.68
C ALA A 400 -13.32 -21.19 3.13
N VAL A 401 -13.76 -20.00 3.53
CA VAL A 401 -13.17 -18.72 3.13
C VAL A 401 -11.76 -18.56 3.68
N ARG A 402 -11.53 -18.96 4.95
CA ARG A 402 -10.19 -18.95 5.56
C ARG A 402 -9.25 -19.92 4.86
N PHE A 403 -9.76 -21.08 4.48
CA PHE A 403 -9.00 -22.06 3.71
C PHE A 403 -8.58 -21.47 2.35
N LEU A 404 -9.51 -20.85 1.60
CA LEU A 404 -9.21 -20.21 0.30
C LEU A 404 -8.14 -19.13 0.43
N SER A 405 -8.22 -18.28 1.46
CA SER A 405 -7.22 -17.23 1.72
C SER A 405 -5.85 -17.83 2.07
N GLY A 406 -5.81 -18.84 2.95
CA GLY A 406 -4.57 -19.56 3.29
C GLY A 406 -3.94 -20.26 2.09
N TRP A 407 -4.76 -20.91 1.27
CA TRP A 407 -4.35 -21.58 0.04
C TRP A 407 -3.74 -20.56 -0.96
N ARG A 408 -4.37 -19.41 -1.13
CA ARG A 408 -3.82 -18.32 -1.98
C ARG A 408 -2.41 -17.91 -1.54
N ASN A 409 -2.17 -17.77 -0.25
CA ASN A 409 -0.85 -17.42 0.26
C ASN A 409 0.20 -18.51 -0.03
N LEU A 410 -0.19 -19.79 0.04
CA LEU A 410 0.69 -20.90 -0.34
C LEU A 410 0.99 -20.91 -1.84
N GLU A 411 0.00 -20.59 -2.69
CA GLU A 411 0.19 -20.42 -4.14
C GLU A 411 1.22 -19.32 -4.43
N VAL A 412 1.12 -18.18 -3.77
CA VAL A 412 2.08 -17.08 -3.88
C VAL A 412 3.47 -17.54 -3.43
N ALA A 413 3.57 -18.18 -2.27
CA ALA A 413 4.83 -18.67 -1.72
C ALA A 413 5.53 -19.71 -2.62
N GLY A 414 4.74 -20.60 -3.24
CA GLY A 414 5.27 -21.68 -4.08
C GLY A 414 5.61 -21.23 -5.51
N LYS A 415 4.81 -20.33 -6.11
CA LYS A 415 4.92 -20.01 -7.54
C LYS A 415 5.81 -18.79 -7.84
N LEU A 416 6.00 -17.86 -6.91
CA LEU A 416 6.82 -16.65 -7.15
C LEU A 416 8.34 -16.88 -7.09
N GLY A 417 8.82 -18.07 -6.75
CA GLY A 417 10.26 -18.37 -6.69
C GLY A 417 11.02 -18.13 -8.00
N LYS A 418 10.36 -18.25 -9.16
CA LYS A 418 10.93 -18.01 -10.50
C LYS A 418 10.58 -16.63 -11.08
N ALA A 419 9.78 -15.83 -10.40
CA ALA A 419 9.31 -14.54 -10.90
C ALA A 419 10.44 -13.52 -11.11
N PHE A 420 11.56 -13.66 -10.37
CA PHE A 420 12.74 -12.82 -10.54
C PHE A 420 13.26 -12.80 -11.98
N ILE A 421 13.30 -13.95 -12.68
CA ILE A 421 13.77 -14.00 -14.07
C ILE A 421 12.81 -13.23 -14.99
N SER A 422 11.53 -13.35 -14.72
CA SER A 422 10.51 -12.61 -15.50
C SER A 422 10.55 -11.11 -15.24
N SER A 423 11.04 -10.67 -14.06
CA SER A 423 11.14 -9.25 -13.71
C SER A 423 12.22 -8.49 -14.48
N PHE A 424 13.06 -9.17 -15.28
CA PHE A 424 13.95 -8.48 -16.25
C PHE A 424 13.16 -7.69 -17.29
N SER A 425 11.87 -7.99 -17.51
CA SER A 425 10.98 -7.13 -18.30
C SER A 425 10.84 -5.71 -17.73
N ASP A 426 11.15 -5.49 -16.44
CA ASP A 426 11.19 -4.15 -15.84
C ASP A 426 12.23 -3.23 -16.49
N ILE A 427 13.28 -3.77 -17.14
CA ILE A 427 14.22 -2.96 -17.91
C ILE A 427 13.52 -2.35 -19.14
N ALA A 428 12.60 -3.08 -19.77
CA ALA A 428 11.80 -2.58 -20.88
C ALA A 428 10.82 -1.49 -20.45
N THR A 429 10.10 -1.71 -19.35
CA THR A 429 9.20 -0.69 -18.80
C THR A 429 9.96 0.53 -18.29
N TYR A 430 11.14 0.33 -17.70
CA TYR A 430 12.07 1.42 -17.35
C TYR A 430 12.47 2.26 -18.56
N PHE A 431 12.85 1.61 -19.67
CA PHE A 431 13.19 2.28 -20.93
C PHE A 431 12.03 3.12 -21.45
N VAL A 432 10.83 2.53 -21.54
CA VAL A 432 9.62 3.21 -22.04
C VAL A 432 9.21 4.35 -21.11
N ALA A 433 9.26 4.16 -19.79
CA ALA A 433 8.94 5.18 -18.81
C ALA A 433 9.95 6.35 -18.83
N THR A 434 11.25 6.05 -19.06
CA THR A 434 12.30 7.05 -19.21
C THR A 434 12.05 7.90 -20.47
N GLY A 435 11.67 7.27 -21.59
CA GLY A 435 11.31 7.97 -22.82
C GLY A 435 10.08 8.86 -22.65
N PHE A 436 9.02 8.37 -22.03
CA PHE A 436 7.83 9.15 -21.71
C PHE A 436 8.16 10.38 -20.86
N SER A 437 9.01 10.23 -19.85
CA SER A 437 9.41 11.33 -18.96
C SER A 437 10.56 12.17 -19.52
N ARG A 438 11.00 11.93 -20.77
CA ARG A 438 12.11 12.66 -21.46
C ARG A 438 13.40 12.72 -20.63
N MET A 439 13.71 11.63 -19.95
CA MET A 439 14.90 11.53 -19.10
C MET A 439 16.08 10.87 -19.85
N ASP A 440 17.29 11.08 -19.34
CA ASP A 440 18.48 10.40 -19.83
C ASP A 440 18.50 8.94 -19.38
N PHE A 441 18.33 8.01 -20.34
CA PHE A 441 18.35 6.58 -20.08
C PHE A 441 19.72 6.10 -19.63
N GLY A 442 20.82 6.60 -20.21
CA GLY A 442 22.19 6.23 -19.85
C GLY A 442 22.53 6.60 -18.41
N ARG A 443 22.11 7.77 -17.95
CA ARG A 443 22.21 8.17 -16.53
C ARG A 443 21.39 7.24 -15.64
N GLY A 444 20.19 6.94 -16.04
CA GLY A 444 19.30 6.04 -15.30
C GLY A 444 19.89 4.64 -15.14
N MET A 445 20.48 4.07 -16.19
CA MET A 445 21.16 2.78 -16.12
C MET A 445 22.40 2.82 -15.21
N ARG A 446 23.17 3.90 -15.23
CA ARG A 446 24.27 4.09 -14.26
C ARG A 446 23.77 4.08 -12.84
N PHE A 447 22.64 4.73 -12.56
CA PHE A 447 22.01 4.66 -11.23
C PHE A 447 21.58 3.23 -10.87
N LEU A 448 21.00 2.46 -11.80
CA LEU A 448 20.59 1.08 -11.53
C LEU A 448 21.75 0.20 -11.02
N PHE A 449 22.95 0.35 -11.58
CA PHE A 449 24.14 -0.35 -11.10
C PHE A 449 24.72 0.27 -9.81
N SER A 450 24.49 1.55 -9.56
CA SER A 450 25.06 2.28 -8.42
C SER A 450 24.21 2.19 -7.14
N VAL A 451 22.88 1.99 -7.26
CA VAL A 451 21.95 2.02 -6.09
C VAL A 451 22.14 0.87 -5.10
N TYR A 452 22.92 -0.15 -5.46
CA TYR A 452 23.33 -1.20 -4.51
C TYR A 452 24.42 -0.72 -3.55
N GLY A 453 25.15 0.36 -3.88
CA GLY A 453 26.14 0.98 -2.99
C GLY A 453 25.48 1.73 -1.83
N SER A 454 26.07 1.64 -0.63
CA SER A 454 25.55 2.27 0.59
C SER A 454 25.29 3.76 0.42
N ASP A 455 26.22 4.49 -0.17
CA ASP A 455 26.14 5.95 -0.30
C ASP A 455 24.94 6.42 -1.15
N TRP A 456 24.68 5.72 -2.27
CA TRP A 456 23.56 6.03 -3.15
C TRP A 456 22.22 5.64 -2.50
N LYS A 457 22.20 4.55 -1.75
CA LYS A 457 21.04 4.13 -0.97
C LYS A 457 20.71 5.17 0.10
N ASP A 458 21.73 5.62 0.83
CA ASP A 458 21.57 6.62 1.88
C ASP A 458 21.17 8.00 1.32
N TYR A 459 21.72 8.38 0.15
CA TYR A 459 21.32 9.60 -0.53
C TYR A 459 19.85 9.53 -0.98
N ALA A 460 19.43 8.45 -1.64
CA ALA A 460 18.04 8.26 -2.07
C ALA A 460 17.08 8.32 -0.88
N ASN A 461 17.41 7.67 0.24
CA ASN A 461 16.59 7.72 1.45
C ASN A 461 16.47 9.14 2.01
N ARG A 462 17.56 9.93 1.99
CA ARG A 462 17.54 11.37 2.41
C ARG A 462 16.68 12.23 1.48
N CYS A 463 16.55 11.84 0.22
CA CYS A 463 15.71 12.54 -0.75
C CYS A 463 14.23 12.10 -0.70
N GLY A 464 13.78 11.41 0.33
CA GLY A 464 12.40 10.93 0.42
C GLY A 464 12.07 9.73 -0.47
N LEU A 465 13.10 9.14 -1.10
CA LEU A 465 12.96 8.00 -2.00
C LEU A 465 13.23 6.70 -1.23
N ILE A 466 12.46 6.51 -0.15
CA ILE A 466 12.55 5.31 0.67
C ILE A 466 12.07 4.12 -0.16
N ALA A 467 12.81 3.01 -0.07
CA ALA A 467 12.47 1.82 -0.82
C ALA A 467 11.06 1.33 -0.45
N ASP A 468 10.31 0.99 -1.47
CA ASP A 468 8.98 0.39 -1.32
C ASP A 468 9.02 -0.86 -0.42
N SER A 469 10.14 -1.59 -0.35
CA SER A 469 10.31 -2.75 0.53
C SER A 469 10.21 -2.39 2.01
N ILE A 470 10.64 -1.19 2.41
CA ILE A 470 10.50 -0.73 3.80
C ILE A 470 9.03 -0.38 4.09
N SER A 471 8.36 0.19 3.09
CA SER A 471 6.96 0.63 3.17
C SER A 471 5.97 -0.46 2.78
N SER A 472 6.28 -1.25 1.75
CA SER A 472 5.35 -2.17 1.09
C SER A 472 5.37 -3.59 1.63
N ASP A 473 6.43 -4.05 2.26
CA ASP A 473 6.42 -5.34 2.96
C ASP A 473 5.32 -5.37 4.04
N PHE A 474 4.95 -4.19 4.55
CA PHE A 474 3.89 -4.03 5.52
C PHE A 474 2.53 -3.65 4.92
N ILE A 475 2.48 -3.04 3.73
CA ILE A 475 1.25 -2.44 3.19
C ILE A 475 0.79 -3.09 1.89
N ARG A 476 1.71 -3.36 0.96
CA ARG A 476 1.38 -3.70 -0.43
C ARG A 476 0.85 -5.12 -0.63
N TRP A 477 1.37 -6.08 0.14
CA TRP A 477 0.99 -7.48 0.07
C TRP A 477 0.28 -7.97 1.33
N GLY A 478 0.55 -7.32 2.47
CA GLY A 478 0.01 -7.70 3.76
C GLY A 478 -1.46 -7.31 3.92
N SER A 479 -1.86 -6.10 3.54
CA SER A 479 -3.23 -5.63 3.75
C SER A 479 -4.19 -6.12 2.66
N ASP A 480 -3.81 -6.01 1.38
CA ASP A 480 -4.76 -6.22 0.28
C ASP A 480 -4.81 -7.65 -0.24
N ASN A 481 -3.70 -8.40 -0.22
CA ASN A 481 -3.62 -9.72 -0.86
C ASN A 481 -3.36 -10.90 0.07
N LEU A 482 -2.49 -10.78 1.08
CA LEU A 482 -2.01 -11.95 1.82
C LEU A 482 -2.71 -12.18 3.17
N GLY A 483 -3.43 -11.22 3.72
CA GLY A 483 -4.03 -11.37 5.05
C GLY A 483 -3.00 -11.53 6.17
N GLN A 484 -3.48 -11.96 7.33
CA GLN A 484 -2.67 -12.21 8.52
C GLN A 484 -2.49 -13.72 8.73
N GLY A 485 -1.35 -14.11 9.30
CA GLY A 485 -1.10 -15.49 9.67
C GLY A 485 0.25 -16.03 9.16
N TRP A 486 0.55 -17.28 9.50
CA TRP A 486 1.82 -17.93 9.15
C TRP A 486 2.00 -18.11 7.63
N THR A 487 0.91 -18.34 6.88
CA THR A 487 0.95 -18.48 5.41
C THR A 487 1.34 -17.18 4.73
N ALA A 488 0.88 -16.03 5.25
CA ALA A 488 1.29 -14.72 4.76
C ALA A 488 2.77 -14.42 5.03
N LYS A 489 3.25 -14.76 6.24
CA LYS A 489 4.68 -14.64 6.58
C LYS A 489 5.55 -15.50 5.66
N LEU A 490 5.09 -16.71 5.34
CA LEU A 490 5.78 -17.63 4.45
C LEU A 490 5.85 -17.09 3.01
N ALA A 491 4.76 -16.51 2.50
CA ALA A 491 4.73 -15.87 1.20
C ALA A 491 5.70 -14.68 1.12
N ASN A 492 5.73 -13.83 2.14
CA ASN A 492 6.67 -12.71 2.23
C ASN A 492 8.13 -13.19 2.28
N ALA A 493 8.43 -14.20 3.08
CA ALA A 493 9.77 -14.79 3.15
C ALA A 493 10.21 -15.37 1.80
N SER A 494 9.31 -16.02 1.08
CA SER A 494 9.56 -16.55 -0.27
C SER A 494 9.85 -15.44 -1.28
N MET A 495 9.09 -14.33 -1.26
CA MET A 495 9.33 -13.19 -2.15
C MET A 495 10.69 -12.52 -1.89
N ARG A 496 11.09 -12.38 -0.63
CA ARG A 496 12.42 -11.84 -0.28
C ARG A 496 13.54 -12.78 -0.72
N ALA A 497 13.39 -14.08 -0.47
CA ALA A 497 14.38 -15.10 -0.85
C ALA A 497 14.54 -15.22 -2.37
N SER A 498 13.51 -14.88 -3.17
CA SER A 498 13.59 -14.89 -4.63
C SER A 498 14.37 -13.70 -5.23
N PHE A 499 14.79 -12.72 -4.43
CA PHE A 499 15.40 -11.44 -4.84
C PHE A 499 14.48 -10.50 -5.62
N LEU A 500 13.20 -10.84 -5.83
CA LEU A 500 12.25 -10.04 -6.58
C LEU A 500 12.05 -8.64 -5.96
N THR A 501 11.89 -8.58 -4.63
CA THR A 501 11.72 -7.32 -3.89
C THR A 501 12.95 -6.42 -4.05
N ALA A 502 14.16 -6.98 -3.89
CA ALA A 502 15.39 -6.21 -4.01
C ALA A 502 15.60 -5.63 -5.42
N TRP A 503 15.23 -6.39 -6.45
CA TRP A 503 15.26 -5.96 -7.85
C TRP A 503 14.28 -4.81 -8.11
N THR A 504 13.03 -4.98 -7.73
CA THR A 504 11.97 -3.96 -7.90
C THR A 504 12.37 -2.64 -7.23
N ASP A 505 12.91 -2.71 -6.00
CA ASP A 505 13.40 -1.54 -5.27
C ASP A 505 14.57 -0.85 -5.97
N ALA A 506 15.51 -1.63 -6.52
CA ALA A 506 16.66 -1.09 -7.25
C ALA A 506 16.21 -0.34 -8.51
N VAL A 507 15.32 -0.94 -9.31
CA VAL A 507 14.78 -0.35 -10.54
C VAL A 507 14.03 0.95 -10.22
N ARG A 508 13.14 0.95 -9.25
CA ARG A 508 12.37 2.15 -8.86
C ARG A 508 13.26 3.23 -8.29
N ARG A 509 14.19 2.89 -7.41
CA ARG A 509 15.13 3.85 -6.82
C ARG A 509 16.00 4.51 -7.88
N ALA A 510 16.52 3.72 -8.83
CA ALA A 510 17.31 4.25 -9.95
C ALA A 510 16.49 5.22 -10.82
N PHE A 511 15.24 4.86 -11.12
CA PHE A 511 14.33 5.72 -11.86
C PHE A 511 14.02 7.01 -11.10
N ASN A 512 13.69 6.91 -9.83
CA ASN A 512 13.33 8.03 -8.98
C ASN A 512 14.50 9.02 -8.82
N LEU A 513 15.74 8.53 -8.65
CA LEU A 513 16.93 9.36 -8.67
C LEU A 513 17.13 10.06 -10.03
N ASN A 514 16.91 9.31 -11.13
CA ASN A 514 16.99 9.89 -12.46
C ASN A 514 15.93 10.99 -12.69
N MET A 515 14.72 10.79 -12.17
CA MET A 515 13.64 11.78 -12.21
C MET A 515 14.01 13.03 -11.40
N LEU A 516 14.51 12.84 -10.17
CA LEU A 516 14.93 13.95 -9.31
C LEU A 516 16.04 14.79 -9.94
N ALA A 517 17.00 14.13 -10.61
CA ALA A 517 18.06 14.83 -11.37
C ALA A 517 17.51 15.52 -12.63
N SER A 518 16.52 14.93 -13.30
CA SER A 518 15.88 15.55 -14.46
C SER A 518 15.05 16.77 -14.08
N LEU A 519 14.32 16.71 -12.96
CA LEU A 519 13.63 17.86 -12.40
C LEU A 519 14.62 18.96 -11.99
N GLY A 520 15.75 18.60 -11.37
CA GLY A 520 16.82 19.57 -11.03
C GLY A 520 17.35 20.33 -12.22
N LYS A 521 17.39 19.71 -13.40
CA LYS A 521 17.75 20.39 -14.65
C LYS A 521 16.56 21.21 -15.22
N LEU A 522 15.35 20.69 -15.10
CA LEU A 522 14.18 21.31 -15.70
C LEU A 522 13.76 22.60 -14.98
N ILE A 523 13.94 22.70 -13.65
CA ILE A 523 13.63 23.90 -12.86
C ILE A 523 14.52 25.11 -13.19
N GLU A 524 15.58 24.95 -13.99
CA GLU A 524 16.35 26.07 -14.54
C GLU A 524 15.52 26.89 -15.55
N LYS A 525 14.39 26.35 -16.05
CA LYS A 525 13.45 27.02 -16.96
C LYS A 525 12.26 27.59 -16.20
N ASP A 526 11.81 28.76 -16.61
CA ASP A 526 10.55 29.31 -16.12
C ASP A 526 9.36 28.46 -16.59
N TRP A 527 8.26 28.48 -15.83
CA TRP A 527 7.04 27.72 -16.15
C TRP A 527 6.53 28.00 -17.58
N SER A 528 6.54 29.28 -17.99
CA SER A 528 6.14 29.70 -19.33
C SER A 528 7.09 29.23 -20.44
N ALA A 529 8.34 28.91 -20.13
CA ALA A 529 9.36 28.40 -21.06
C ALA A 529 9.37 26.86 -21.17
N LEU A 530 8.58 26.17 -20.35
CA LEU A 530 8.31 24.73 -20.53
C LEU A 530 7.45 24.52 -21.77
N ASP A 531 7.66 23.44 -22.50
CA ASP A 531 6.76 23.05 -23.56
C ASP A 531 5.41 22.53 -23.02
N ASP A 532 4.40 22.48 -23.89
CA ASP A 532 3.03 22.11 -23.49
C ASP A 532 2.98 20.66 -22.93
N TYR A 533 3.78 19.76 -23.46
CA TYR A 533 3.86 18.40 -22.99
C TYR A 533 4.41 18.31 -21.55
N ASP A 534 5.51 18.99 -21.25
CA ASP A 534 6.10 18.95 -19.90
C ASP A 534 5.17 19.65 -18.90
N ARG A 535 4.52 20.76 -19.28
CA ARG A 535 3.50 21.41 -18.44
C ARG A 535 2.33 20.48 -18.14
N ALA A 536 1.75 19.87 -19.16
CA ALA A 536 0.62 18.95 -18.99
C ALA A 536 0.99 17.74 -18.11
N ARG A 537 2.17 17.15 -18.31
CA ARG A 537 2.67 16.03 -17.50
C ARG A 537 2.87 16.41 -16.03
N LEU A 538 3.41 17.59 -15.77
CA LEU A 538 3.60 18.09 -14.40
C LEU A 538 2.26 18.39 -13.74
N GLN A 539 1.33 19.02 -14.46
CA GLN A 539 -0.05 19.29 -13.99
C GLN A 539 -0.83 18.01 -13.69
N ASP A 540 -0.75 17.00 -14.57
CA ASP A 540 -1.33 15.66 -14.29
C ASP A 540 -0.71 15.02 -13.04
N GLY A 541 0.57 15.32 -12.79
CA GLY A 541 1.29 14.99 -11.56
C GLY A 541 0.91 15.79 -10.32
N GLY A 542 0.07 16.82 -10.44
CA GLY A 542 -0.31 17.70 -9.34
C GLY A 542 0.71 18.84 -9.07
N ILE A 543 1.62 19.11 -10.02
CA ILE A 543 2.61 20.19 -9.95
C ILE A 543 2.18 21.26 -10.94
N GLY A 544 1.61 22.35 -10.43
CA GLY A 544 1.26 23.54 -11.20
C GLY A 544 2.31 24.63 -11.14
N GLU A 545 1.99 25.80 -11.66
CA GLU A 545 2.90 26.96 -11.68
C GLU A 545 3.29 27.45 -10.27
N ALA A 546 2.38 27.34 -9.31
CA ALA A 546 2.66 27.75 -7.94
C ALA A 546 3.72 26.84 -7.30
N GLU A 547 3.53 25.49 -7.39
CA GLU A 547 4.52 24.52 -6.92
C GLU A 547 5.85 24.67 -7.68
N TRP A 548 5.78 24.94 -8.99
CA TRP A 548 6.98 25.13 -9.81
C TRP A 548 7.86 26.27 -9.30
N ARG A 549 7.27 27.43 -8.98
CA ARG A 549 8.00 28.55 -8.38
C ARG A 549 8.67 28.20 -7.07
N LEU A 550 7.98 27.46 -6.21
CA LEU A 550 8.54 26.98 -4.95
C LEU A 550 9.68 25.97 -5.17
N MET A 551 9.57 25.11 -6.21
CA MET A 551 10.65 24.19 -6.60
C MET A 551 11.88 24.96 -7.13
N GLN A 552 11.69 26.04 -7.90
CA GLN A 552 12.78 26.93 -8.33
C GLN A 552 13.46 27.61 -7.14
N GLU A 553 12.70 28.06 -6.15
CA GLU A 553 13.22 28.62 -4.89
C GLU A 553 14.04 27.57 -4.10
N ALA A 554 13.59 26.33 -4.05
CA ALA A 554 14.32 25.24 -3.43
C ALA A 554 15.66 24.97 -4.12
N GLY A 555 15.72 25.12 -5.43
CA GLY A 555 16.94 24.99 -6.22
C GLY A 555 17.50 23.58 -6.25
N THR A 556 18.78 23.45 -6.53
CA THR A 556 19.46 22.16 -6.70
C THR A 556 20.54 21.93 -5.65
N GLU A 557 20.85 20.66 -5.42
CA GLU A 557 22.02 20.20 -4.66
C GLU A 557 22.85 19.24 -5.50
N GLU A 558 24.16 19.19 -5.24
CA GLU A 558 25.07 18.32 -5.97
C GLU A 558 25.49 17.12 -5.12
N PHE A 559 25.39 15.92 -5.71
CA PHE A 559 25.90 14.70 -5.11
C PHE A 559 26.64 13.86 -6.14
N LYS A 560 27.93 13.54 -5.87
CA LYS A 560 28.81 12.77 -6.75
C LYS A 560 28.82 13.26 -8.21
N GLY A 561 28.88 14.58 -8.41
CA GLY A 561 28.94 15.21 -9.72
C GLY A 561 27.61 15.26 -10.48
N VAL A 562 26.49 14.95 -9.84
CA VAL A 562 25.14 15.05 -10.41
C VAL A 562 24.34 16.08 -9.64
N LYS A 563 23.69 17.00 -10.36
CA LYS A 563 22.76 17.98 -9.78
C LYS A 563 21.38 17.36 -9.66
N PHE A 564 20.79 17.47 -8.48
CA PHE A 564 19.45 17.01 -8.15
C PHE A 564 18.59 18.17 -7.65
N LEU A 565 17.27 18.11 -7.83
CA LEU A 565 16.36 19.00 -7.12
C LEU A 565 16.56 18.79 -5.60
N SER A 566 16.76 19.88 -4.85
CA SER A 566 17.08 19.78 -3.41
C SER A 566 15.85 19.43 -2.58
N TYR A 567 15.70 18.15 -2.25
CA TYR A 567 14.63 17.70 -1.36
C TYR A 567 14.72 18.31 0.04
N LYS A 568 15.93 18.53 0.54
CA LYS A 568 16.14 19.17 1.83
C LYS A 568 15.48 20.56 1.88
N ARG A 569 15.69 21.37 0.85
CA ARG A 569 15.09 22.71 0.76
C ARG A 569 13.59 22.66 0.50
N LEU A 570 13.09 21.72 -0.30
CA LEU A 570 11.66 21.49 -0.46
C LEU A 570 10.99 21.26 0.90
N LYS A 571 11.61 20.42 1.74
CA LYS A 571 11.13 20.13 3.09
C LYS A 571 11.22 21.34 4.03
N GLU A 572 12.28 22.13 3.94
CA GLU A 572 12.42 23.40 4.71
C GLU A 572 11.28 24.37 4.36
N ILE A 573 10.95 24.53 3.07
CA ILE A 573 9.82 25.34 2.60
C ILE A 573 8.49 24.79 3.13
N SER A 574 8.30 23.47 3.04
CA SER A 574 7.05 22.81 3.49
C SER A 574 6.87 22.84 5.00
N SER A 575 7.94 23.04 5.77
CA SER A 575 7.90 23.04 7.24
C SER A 575 7.93 24.45 7.83
N ASP A 576 8.00 25.51 7.02
CA ASP A 576 8.06 26.89 7.51
C ASP A 576 6.63 27.43 7.78
N PRO A 577 6.24 27.65 9.06
CA PRO A 577 4.91 28.14 9.41
C PRO A 577 4.57 29.50 8.78
N LYS A 578 5.57 30.35 8.53
CA LYS A 578 5.35 31.65 7.89
C LYS A 578 4.99 31.49 6.41
N ARG A 579 5.63 30.54 5.74
CA ARG A 579 5.31 30.21 4.34
C ARG A 579 3.94 29.59 4.20
N MET A 580 3.55 28.67 5.07
CA MET A 580 2.23 28.04 5.07
C MET A 580 1.07 29.06 5.20
N ILE A 581 1.29 30.16 5.92
CA ILE A 581 0.29 31.23 6.05
C ILE A 581 0.15 32.04 4.76
N VAL A 582 1.26 32.24 4.03
CA VAL A 582 1.30 33.07 2.82
C VAL A 582 0.95 32.28 1.57
N ASP A 583 1.36 31.01 1.50
CA ASP A 583 1.14 30.14 0.35
C ASP A 583 0.60 28.77 0.81
N GLU A 584 -0.67 28.50 0.54
CA GLU A 584 -1.31 27.24 0.90
C GLU A 584 -0.69 26.01 0.21
N ASN A 585 0.07 26.18 -0.87
CA ASN A 585 0.75 25.10 -1.58
C ASN A 585 2.06 24.69 -0.91
N ALA A 586 2.61 25.54 -0.03
CA ALA A 586 3.90 25.28 0.60
C ALA A 586 3.89 24.03 1.46
N GLU A 587 2.86 23.83 2.32
CA GLU A 587 2.77 22.68 3.23
C GLU A 587 2.84 21.33 2.51
N SER A 588 2.22 21.24 1.35
CA SER A 588 2.14 19.98 0.60
C SER A 588 3.25 19.81 -0.47
N LEU A 589 4.13 20.80 -0.64
CA LEU A 589 5.12 20.83 -1.73
C LEU A 589 6.01 19.59 -1.75
N ALA A 590 6.69 19.29 -0.64
CA ALA A 590 7.62 18.15 -0.57
C ALA A 590 6.89 16.82 -0.85
N SER A 591 5.73 16.61 -0.25
CA SER A 591 4.94 15.39 -0.47
C SER A 591 4.38 15.29 -1.89
N LYS A 592 3.95 16.41 -2.52
CA LYS A 592 3.51 16.43 -3.93
C LYS A 592 4.63 16.02 -4.88
N VAL A 593 5.82 16.62 -4.73
CA VAL A 593 6.98 16.33 -5.59
C VAL A 593 7.41 14.87 -5.41
N ILE A 594 7.53 14.38 -4.17
CA ILE A 594 7.90 12.99 -3.93
C ILE A 594 6.79 12.04 -4.41
N GLY A 595 5.53 12.34 -4.16
CA GLY A 595 4.41 11.55 -4.66
C GLY A 595 4.40 11.44 -6.19
N PHE A 596 4.70 12.53 -6.89
CA PHE A 596 4.87 12.53 -8.34
C PHE A 596 6.02 11.60 -8.78
N ILE A 597 7.21 11.75 -8.18
CA ILE A 597 8.39 10.93 -8.51
C ILE A 597 8.12 9.44 -8.26
N LEU A 598 7.53 9.10 -7.12
CA LEU A 598 7.21 7.72 -6.76
C LEU A 598 6.17 7.09 -7.69
N ASN A 599 5.14 7.86 -8.06
CA ASN A 599 4.13 7.40 -9.01
C ASN A 599 4.72 7.15 -10.40
N GLU A 600 5.61 8.02 -10.87
CA GLU A 600 6.35 7.81 -12.11
C GLU A 600 7.28 6.60 -12.02
N GLY A 601 7.94 6.37 -10.87
CA GLY A 601 8.79 5.20 -10.62
C GLY A 601 8.03 3.87 -10.65
N GLU A 602 6.75 3.86 -10.31
CA GLU A 602 5.89 2.68 -10.47
C GLU A 602 5.59 2.31 -11.91
N MET A 603 5.93 3.16 -12.86
CA MET A 603 5.86 2.83 -14.29
C MET A 603 7.15 2.16 -14.78
N ALA A 604 8.27 2.37 -14.09
CA ALA A 604 9.55 1.71 -14.42
C ALA A 604 9.58 0.25 -13.95
N SER A 605 8.99 -0.03 -12.79
CA SER A 605 8.70 -1.40 -12.34
C SER A 605 7.25 -1.43 -11.86
N LEU A 606 6.38 -1.97 -12.69
CA LEU A 606 4.94 -1.85 -12.57
C LEU A 606 4.39 -2.38 -11.24
N GLY A 607 3.62 -1.51 -10.58
CA GLY A 607 2.83 -1.87 -9.43
C GLY A 607 1.33 -1.60 -9.67
N PRO A 608 0.44 -2.33 -8.98
CA PRO A 608 -0.98 -2.07 -9.08
C PRO A 608 -1.32 -0.72 -8.46
N ASP A 609 -2.02 0.13 -9.22
CA ASP A 609 -2.64 1.37 -8.73
C ASP A 609 -4.07 1.10 -8.22
N LEU A 610 -4.79 2.17 -7.85
CA LEU A 610 -6.16 2.07 -7.35
C LEU A 610 -7.09 1.33 -8.34
N ILE A 611 -7.02 1.63 -9.64
CA ILE A 611 -7.87 0.99 -10.66
C ILE A 611 -7.56 -0.50 -10.72
N THR A 612 -6.30 -0.87 -10.87
CA THR A 612 -5.87 -2.28 -10.95
C THR A 612 -6.21 -3.07 -9.68
N ARG A 613 -6.08 -2.45 -8.50
CA ARG A 613 -6.48 -3.08 -7.22
C ARG A 613 -8.00 -3.23 -7.13
N THR A 614 -8.74 -2.29 -7.67
CA THR A 614 -10.19 -2.39 -7.74
C THR A 614 -10.62 -3.52 -8.67
N GLU A 615 -9.99 -3.68 -9.82
CA GLU A 615 -10.21 -4.82 -10.72
C GLU A 615 -9.95 -6.16 -10.03
N ALA A 616 -8.84 -6.24 -9.29
CA ALA A 616 -8.46 -7.45 -8.55
C ALA A 616 -9.40 -7.79 -7.39
N SER A 617 -10.18 -6.85 -6.88
CA SER A 617 -11.10 -7.05 -5.76
C SER A 617 -12.57 -6.85 -6.14
N ARG A 618 -12.87 -6.08 -7.17
CA ARG A 618 -14.21 -5.57 -7.52
C ARG A 618 -14.90 -4.90 -6.33
N GLY A 619 -14.14 -4.21 -5.49
CA GLY A 619 -14.65 -3.58 -4.28
C GLY A 619 -15.23 -4.56 -3.24
N ASN A 620 -15.07 -5.89 -3.43
CA ASN A 620 -15.57 -6.89 -2.50
C ASN A 620 -14.74 -6.93 -1.20
N LYS A 621 -15.42 -7.04 -0.06
CA LYS A 621 -14.76 -7.18 1.25
C LYS A 621 -13.98 -8.50 1.33
N ARG A 622 -12.85 -8.47 2.02
CA ARG A 622 -12.07 -9.68 2.34
C ARG A 622 -12.87 -10.57 3.31
N GLY A 623 -12.62 -11.87 3.20
CA GLY A 623 -13.31 -12.83 4.08
C GLY A 623 -14.77 -13.09 3.71
N THR A 624 -15.24 -12.57 2.57
CA THR A 624 -16.49 -13.00 1.94
C THR A 624 -16.21 -14.05 0.85
N MET A 625 -17.16 -14.95 0.60
CA MET A 625 -16.99 -15.99 -0.43
C MET A 625 -16.76 -15.34 -1.82
N SER A 626 -17.58 -14.36 -2.20
CA SER A 626 -17.44 -13.64 -3.48
C SER A 626 -16.08 -12.92 -3.59
N GLY A 627 -15.63 -12.26 -2.52
CA GLY A 627 -14.35 -11.56 -2.48
C GLY A 627 -13.16 -12.52 -2.61
N GLU A 628 -13.19 -13.68 -1.94
CA GLU A 628 -12.09 -14.64 -2.02
C GLU A 628 -12.06 -15.39 -3.37
N LEU A 629 -13.21 -15.74 -3.93
CA LEU A 629 -13.29 -16.32 -5.27
C LEU A 629 -12.77 -15.35 -6.33
N TRP A 630 -13.14 -14.07 -6.25
CA TRP A 630 -12.67 -13.07 -7.20
C TRP A 630 -11.15 -12.86 -7.09
N ARG A 631 -10.61 -12.73 -5.85
CA ARG A 631 -9.16 -12.63 -5.62
C ARG A 631 -8.39 -13.88 -6.06
N ALA A 632 -9.02 -15.05 -5.96
CA ALA A 632 -8.45 -16.29 -6.47
C ALA A 632 -8.35 -16.29 -8.00
N ALA A 633 -9.40 -15.83 -8.68
CA ALA A 633 -9.44 -15.71 -10.14
C ALA A 633 -8.45 -14.66 -10.67
N MET A 634 -8.24 -13.59 -9.91
CA MET A 634 -7.36 -12.47 -10.29
C MET A 634 -5.91 -12.65 -9.80
N LEU A 635 -5.59 -13.74 -9.12
CA LEU A 635 -4.23 -14.01 -8.64
C LEU A 635 -3.23 -14.05 -9.80
N PHE A 636 -2.12 -13.30 -9.68
CA PHE A 636 -1.08 -13.06 -10.69
C PHE A 636 -1.52 -12.30 -11.95
N LYS A 637 -2.80 -11.89 -12.06
CA LYS A 637 -3.27 -11.08 -13.19
C LYS A 637 -3.09 -9.57 -12.96
N SER A 638 -2.75 -9.15 -11.76
CA SER A 638 -2.55 -7.73 -11.43
C SER A 638 -1.44 -7.07 -12.26
N PHE A 639 -0.35 -7.79 -12.55
CA PHE A 639 0.72 -7.27 -13.39
C PHE A 639 0.28 -7.08 -14.86
N PRO A 640 -0.28 -8.08 -15.56
CA PRO A 640 -0.81 -7.89 -16.91
C PRO A 640 -1.89 -6.80 -17.01
N LEU A 641 -2.76 -6.68 -16.01
CA LEU A 641 -3.78 -5.64 -15.95
C LEU A 641 -3.15 -4.26 -15.76
N ALA A 642 -2.20 -4.11 -14.84
CA ALA A 642 -1.47 -2.87 -14.64
C ALA A 642 -0.70 -2.46 -15.90
N MET A 643 -0.07 -3.43 -16.60
CA MET A 643 0.63 -3.20 -17.86
C MET A 643 -0.34 -2.61 -18.90
N MET A 644 -1.48 -3.25 -19.10
CA MET A 644 -2.45 -2.81 -20.09
C MET A 644 -3.06 -1.45 -19.72
N GLU A 645 -3.58 -1.29 -18.50
CA GLU A 645 -4.33 -0.13 -18.09
C GLU A 645 -3.45 1.13 -17.92
N LYS A 646 -2.31 1.01 -17.23
CA LYS A 646 -1.43 2.15 -16.99
C LYS A 646 -0.75 2.64 -18.27
N HIS A 647 -0.28 1.73 -19.12
CA HIS A 647 0.32 2.13 -20.41
C HIS A 647 -0.71 2.63 -21.41
N TRP A 648 -1.95 2.12 -21.38
CA TRP A 648 -3.03 2.66 -22.20
C TRP A 648 -3.35 4.10 -21.83
N ARG A 649 -3.46 4.43 -20.55
CA ARG A 649 -3.68 5.82 -20.09
C ARG A 649 -2.55 6.74 -20.53
N ARG A 650 -1.31 6.31 -20.49
CA ARG A 650 -0.17 7.08 -21.03
C ARG A 650 -0.23 7.24 -22.56
N ALA A 651 -0.62 6.21 -23.27
CA ALA A 651 -0.81 6.28 -24.70
C ALA A 651 -1.93 7.28 -25.08
N GLN A 652 -3.02 7.33 -24.31
CA GLN A 652 -4.07 8.33 -24.48
C GLN A 652 -3.56 9.75 -24.18
N PHE A 653 -2.79 9.95 -23.11
CA PHE A 653 -2.14 11.21 -22.80
C PHE A 653 -1.25 11.70 -23.96
N LEU A 654 -0.42 10.80 -24.53
CA LEU A 654 0.40 11.13 -25.69
C LEU A 654 -0.43 11.46 -26.94
N ASN A 655 -1.54 10.76 -27.17
CA ASN A 655 -2.43 11.09 -28.29
C ASN A 655 -3.00 12.51 -28.16
N HIS A 656 -3.33 12.94 -26.94
CA HIS A 656 -3.90 14.24 -26.67
C HIS A 656 -2.86 15.38 -26.81
N HIS A 657 -1.65 15.19 -26.30
CA HIS A 657 -0.60 16.23 -26.25
C HIS A 657 0.47 16.12 -27.33
N GLY A 658 0.63 14.99 -27.99
CA GLY A 658 1.65 14.74 -29.06
C GLY A 658 1.08 14.19 -30.35
N GLY A 659 -0.17 13.74 -30.35
CA GLY A 659 -0.86 13.17 -31.48
C GLY A 659 -0.70 11.66 -31.67
N ARG A 660 -1.35 11.10 -32.69
CA ARG A 660 -1.41 9.66 -32.97
C ARG A 660 -0.03 9.02 -33.22
N VAL A 661 0.91 9.78 -33.77
CA VAL A 661 2.26 9.27 -34.08
C VAL A 661 3.00 8.93 -32.79
N ASP A 662 2.95 9.82 -31.79
CA ASP A 662 3.59 9.61 -30.49
C ASP A 662 2.91 8.48 -29.71
N GLN A 663 1.57 8.40 -29.77
CA GLN A 663 0.81 7.29 -29.21
C GLN A 663 1.24 5.94 -29.77
N LEU A 664 1.28 5.81 -31.11
CA LEU A 664 1.65 4.57 -31.78
C LEU A 664 3.13 4.25 -31.55
N GLY A 665 4.01 5.25 -31.56
CA GLY A 665 5.43 5.09 -31.24
C GLY A 665 5.67 4.55 -29.83
N TYR A 666 4.94 5.07 -28.85
CA TYR A 666 4.99 4.60 -27.47
C TYR A 666 4.53 3.15 -27.32
N LEU A 667 3.38 2.80 -27.91
CA LEU A 667 2.85 1.43 -27.85
C LEU A 667 3.77 0.44 -28.59
N ALA A 668 4.32 0.84 -29.75
CA ALA A 668 5.30 0.01 -30.46
C ALA A 668 6.59 -0.18 -29.65
N ALA A 669 7.13 0.88 -29.06
CA ALA A 669 8.30 0.79 -28.20
C ALA A 669 8.06 -0.14 -27.00
N MET A 670 6.88 -0.08 -26.39
CA MET A 670 6.48 -0.97 -25.31
C MET A 670 6.46 -2.43 -25.76
N VAL A 671 5.74 -2.75 -26.84
CA VAL A 671 5.62 -4.13 -27.34
C VAL A 671 6.98 -4.69 -27.75
N VAL A 672 7.78 -3.92 -28.49
CA VAL A 672 9.11 -4.36 -28.95
C VAL A 672 10.06 -4.58 -27.78
N SER A 673 10.18 -3.59 -26.89
CA SER A 673 11.13 -3.69 -25.76
C SER A 673 10.77 -4.81 -24.79
N THR A 674 9.47 -4.98 -24.48
CA THR A 674 9.02 -6.07 -23.62
C THR A 674 9.21 -7.44 -24.28
N THR A 675 9.01 -7.56 -25.60
CA THR A 675 9.27 -8.81 -26.34
C THR A 675 10.75 -9.18 -26.32
N VAL A 676 11.65 -8.21 -26.54
CA VAL A 676 13.10 -8.45 -26.46
C VAL A 676 13.51 -8.92 -25.06
N MET A 677 13.00 -8.28 -24.00
CA MET A 677 13.28 -8.70 -22.62
C MET A 677 12.62 -10.04 -22.28
N GLY A 678 11.47 -10.34 -22.84
CA GLY A 678 10.81 -11.65 -22.77
C GLY A 678 11.66 -12.75 -23.39
N ALA A 679 12.25 -12.48 -24.59
CA ALA A 679 13.18 -13.38 -25.27
C ALA A 679 14.43 -13.65 -24.41
N LEU A 680 15.03 -12.60 -23.83
CA LEU A 680 16.16 -12.74 -22.92
C LEU A 680 15.79 -13.57 -21.67
N SER A 681 14.63 -13.32 -21.09
CA SER A 681 14.12 -14.07 -19.92
C SER A 681 13.92 -15.55 -20.23
N LEU A 682 13.41 -15.91 -21.41
CA LEU A 682 13.27 -17.30 -21.87
C LEU A 682 14.63 -17.98 -21.99
N GLN A 683 15.57 -17.35 -22.67
CA GLN A 683 16.92 -17.91 -22.86
C GLN A 683 17.63 -18.14 -21.51
N ILE A 684 17.60 -17.15 -20.61
CA ILE A 684 18.16 -17.28 -19.25
C ILE A 684 17.47 -18.43 -18.49
N GLN A 685 16.15 -18.51 -18.56
CA GLN A 685 15.38 -19.55 -17.87
C GLN A 685 15.73 -20.95 -18.38
N ASP A 686 15.89 -21.13 -19.68
CA ASP A 686 16.27 -22.41 -20.26
C ASP A 686 17.69 -22.81 -19.88
N LEU A 687 18.65 -21.90 -19.96
CA LEU A 687 20.01 -22.14 -19.50
C LEU A 687 20.06 -22.53 -18.02
N LEU A 688 19.33 -21.83 -17.15
CA LEU A 688 19.25 -22.15 -15.72
C LEU A 688 18.55 -23.50 -15.45
N ASN A 689 17.64 -23.92 -16.31
CA ASN A 689 17.01 -25.23 -16.25
C ASN A 689 17.89 -26.36 -16.87
N GLY A 690 19.10 -26.05 -17.31
CA GLY A 690 20.05 -27.02 -17.89
C GLY A 690 19.73 -27.42 -19.31
N LYS A 691 18.95 -26.60 -20.04
CA LYS A 691 18.62 -26.79 -21.46
C LYS A 691 19.52 -25.92 -22.34
N ASP A 692 19.66 -26.27 -23.59
CA ASP A 692 20.22 -25.38 -24.59
C ASP A 692 19.37 -24.14 -24.80
N ALA A 693 19.94 -23.07 -25.34
CA ALA A 693 19.17 -21.89 -25.72
C ALA A 693 18.16 -22.24 -26.82
N GLU A 694 16.98 -21.59 -26.82
CA GLU A 694 15.98 -21.75 -27.91
C GLU A 694 16.42 -21.11 -29.21
N ASP A 695 15.89 -21.62 -30.32
CA ASP A 695 16.14 -21.09 -31.65
C ASP A 695 15.43 -19.75 -31.86
N VAL A 696 16.20 -18.67 -31.91
CA VAL A 696 15.70 -17.31 -32.11
C VAL A 696 15.14 -17.06 -33.52
N THR A 697 15.35 -17.98 -34.47
CA THR A 697 14.75 -17.87 -35.82
C THR A 697 13.32 -18.38 -35.87
N SER A 698 12.88 -19.08 -34.82
CA SER A 698 11.53 -19.66 -34.73
C SER A 698 10.46 -18.63 -34.44
N GLY A 699 9.40 -18.56 -35.22
CA GLY A 699 8.20 -17.74 -34.91
C GLY A 699 7.53 -18.14 -33.58
N LYS A 700 7.61 -19.41 -33.18
CA LYS A 700 7.10 -19.90 -31.88
C LYS A 700 7.86 -19.30 -30.70
N PHE A 701 9.20 -19.16 -30.85
CA PHE A 701 10.03 -18.49 -29.85
C PHE A 701 9.59 -17.03 -29.62
N TRP A 702 9.38 -16.26 -30.71
CA TRP A 702 8.97 -14.88 -30.59
C TRP A 702 7.55 -14.72 -30.06
N ALA A 703 6.63 -15.65 -30.35
CA ALA A 703 5.30 -15.68 -29.74
C ALA A 703 5.38 -15.94 -28.23
N ALA A 704 6.24 -16.87 -27.81
CA ALA A 704 6.49 -17.14 -26.39
C ALA A 704 7.19 -15.94 -25.69
N ALA A 705 8.12 -15.28 -26.38
CA ALA A 705 8.82 -14.09 -25.90
C ALA A 705 7.86 -12.90 -25.68
N LEU A 706 6.94 -12.67 -26.62
CA LEU A 706 5.91 -11.64 -26.54
C LEU A 706 5.01 -11.85 -25.33
N THR A 707 4.58 -13.10 -25.10
CA THR A 707 3.78 -13.46 -23.92
C THR A 707 4.58 -13.33 -22.61
N LYS A 708 5.83 -13.82 -22.61
CA LYS A 708 6.69 -13.77 -21.43
C LYS A 708 7.07 -12.35 -21.02
N GLY A 709 7.24 -11.46 -21.98
CA GLY A 709 7.54 -10.04 -21.76
C GLY A 709 6.36 -9.24 -21.25
N GLY A 710 5.13 -9.77 -21.35
CA GLY A 710 3.92 -9.10 -20.86
C GLY A 710 3.43 -7.94 -21.74
N GLY A 711 4.03 -7.72 -22.92
CA GLY A 711 3.72 -6.58 -23.79
C GLY A 711 2.26 -6.51 -24.31
N LEU A 712 1.59 -7.65 -24.38
CA LEU A 712 0.15 -7.75 -24.70
C LEU A 712 -0.74 -7.91 -23.46
N GLY A 713 -0.19 -7.78 -22.26
CA GLY A 713 -0.93 -8.00 -21.01
C GLY A 713 -1.55 -9.41 -20.97
N PHE A 714 -2.76 -9.54 -20.42
CA PHE A 714 -3.45 -10.82 -20.31
C PHE A 714 -3.98 -11.36 -21.66
N LEU A 715 -4.12 -10.49 -22.69
CA LEU A 715 -4.51 -10.87 -24.05
C LEU A 715 -3.46 -11.77 -24.69
N GLY A 716 -2.17 -11.60 -24.36
CA GLY A 716 -1.08 -12.43 -24.86
C GLY A 716 -1.25 -13.90 -24.46
N ASP A 717 -1.58 -14.16 -23.22
CA ASP A 717 -1.84 -15.53 -22.72
C ASP A 717 -3.03 -16.17 -23.44
N TRP A 718 -4.08 -15.40 -23.73
CA TRP A 718 -5.26 -15.88 -24.40
C TRP A 718 -5.01 -16.19 -25.90
N ILE A 719 -4.27 -15.33 -26.59
CA ILE A 719 -3.92 -15.49 -28.01
C ILE A 719 -3.01 -16.72 -28.19
N VAL A 720 -1.97 -16.85 -27.35
CA VAL A 720 -1.01 -17.96 -27.49
C VAL A 720 -1.64 -19.30 -27.11
N ASN A 721 -2.48 -19.33 -26.09
CA ASN A 721 -3.22 -20.56 -25.73
C ASN A 721 -4.29 -20.95 -26.79
N GLY A 722 -4.86 -19.98 -27.48
CA GLY A 722 -5.79 -20.22 -28.59
C GLY A 722 -5.08 -20.72 -29.87
N LEU A 723 -3.80 -20.41 -30.05
CA LEU A 723 -2.99 -20.81 -31.19
C LEU A 723 -2.20 -22.10 -30.95
N SER A 724 -2.18 -22.63 -29.73
CA SER A 724 -1.45 -23.86 -29.42
C SER A 724 -2.27 -25.09 -29.83
N ASP A 725 -1.69 -25.88 -30.74
CA ASP A 725 -2.30 -27.08 -31.36
C ASP A 725 -2.51 -28.30 -30.39
N ASP A 726 -2.18 -28.15 -29.09
CA ASP A 726 -2.36 -29.20 -28.09
C ASP A 726 -3.81 -29.24 -27.57
N SER A 727 -4.74 -29.45 -28.51
CA SER A 727 -6.20 -29.39 -28.35
C SER A 727 -6.81 -30.46 -27.42
N ARG A 728 -6.03 -31.35 -26.83
CA ARG A 728 -6.53 -32.38 -25.88
C ARG A 728 -6.74 -31.88 -24.46
N TYR A 729 -6.18 -30.72 -24.10
CA TYR A 729 -6.38 -30.05 -22.82
C TYR A 729 -6.93 -28.61 -22.96
N GLY A 730 -7.26 -28.20 -24.18
CA GLY A 730 -7.49 -26.79 -24.54
C GLY A 730 -8.66 -26.13 -23.80
N ALA A 731 -9.76 -26.80 -23.57
CA ALA A 731 -10.91 -26.21 -22.89
C ALA A 731 -10.69 -26.09 -21.37
N MET A 732 -10.07 -27.10 -20.73
CA MET A 732 -9.81 -27.05 -19.27
C MET A 732 -8.59 -26.18 -18.92
N SER A 733 -7.54 -26.15 -19.74
CA SER A 733 -6.42 -25.22 -19.54
C SER A 733 -6.80 -23.77 -19.84
N GLY A 734 -7.65 -23.53 -20.83
CA GLY A 734 -8.26 -22.23 -21.09
C GLY A 734 -9.14 -21.77 -19.93
N ALA A 735 -9.98 -22.65 -19.39
CA ALA A 735 -10.78 -22.38 -18.20
C ALA A 735 -9.91 -22.10 -16.96
N ALA A 736 -8.83 -22.87 -16.73
CA ALA A 736 -7.90 -22.64 -15.62
C ALA A 736 -7.18 -21.27 -15.72
N ASN A 737 -6.85 -20.84 -16.94
CA ASN A 737 -6.25 -19.52 -17.17
C ASN A 737 -7.26 -18.38 -16.95
N ILE A 738 -8.52 -18.60 -17.30
CA ILE A 738 -9.60 -17.63 -17.03
C ILE A 738 -9.97 -17.59 -15.55
N LEU A 739 -10.05 -18.75 -14.90
CA LEU A 739 -10.48 -18.91 -13.51
C LEU A 739 -9.35 -18.63 -12.50
N GLY A 740 -8.11 -18.45 -12.97
CA GLY A 740 -6.94 -18.13 -12.16
C GLY A 740 -6.18 -19.35 -11.63
N PRO A 741 -4.91 -19.16 -11.23
CA PRO A 741 -4.01 -20.24 -10.86
C PRO A 741 -4.45 -21.02 -9.63
N GLN A 742 -5.23 -20.45 -8.72
CA GLN A 742 -5.73 -21.13 -7.53
C GLN A 742 -6.78 -22.18 -7.89
N LEU A 743 -7.70 -21.87 -8.81
CA LEU A 743 -8.67 -22.86 -9.32
C LEU A 743 -7.98 -23.86 -10.25
N GLY A 744 -6.97 -23.44 -10.99
CA GLY A 744 -6.11 -24.34 -11.76
C GLY A 744 -5.43 -25.40 -10.89
N SER A 745 -4.93 -25.03 -9.71
CA SER A 745 -4.30 -25.96 -8.76
C SER A 745 -5.33 -26.92 -8.13
N VAL A 746 -6.57 -26.46 -7.89
CA VAL A 746 -7.66 -27.35 -7.47
C VAL A 746 -7.99 -28.36 -8.56
N ILE A 747 -8.00 -27.94 -9.83
CA ILE A 747 -8.21 -28.83 -10.98
C ILE A 747 -7.04 -29.84 -11.10
N GLU A 748 -5.78 -29.39 -10.96
CA GLU A 748 -4.61 -30.29 -10.94
C GLU A 748 -4.65 -31.30 -9.80
N ALA A 749 -5.05 -30.88 -8.59
CA ALA A 749 -5.21 -31.77 -7.44
C ALA A 749 -6.34 -32.78 -7.66
N SER A 750 -7.47 -32.33 -8.23
CA SER A 750 -8.56 -33.22 -8.60
C SER A 750 -8.17 -34.18 -9.71
N ASP A 751 -7.44 -33.76 -10.73
CA ASP A 751 -6.89 -34.62 -11.78
C ASP A 751 -5.93 -35.67 -11.21
N ALA A 752 -5.11 -35.32 -10.24
CA ALA A 752 -4.27 -36.28 -9.53
C ALA A 752 -5.12 -37.30 -8.73
N ALA A 753 -6.13 -36.82 -8.02
CA ALA A 753 -7.07 -37.70 -7.29
C ALA A 753 -7.85 -38.63 -8.22
N PHE A 754 -8.37 -38.11 -9.34
CA PHE A 754 -9.02 -38.90 -10.38
C PHE A 754 -8.07 -39.90 -11.04
N ALA A 755 -6.79 -39.57 -11.22
CA ALA A 755 -5.79 -40.49 -11.72
C ALA A 755 -5.57 -41.66 -10.76
N TRP A 756 -5.54 -41.40 -9.43
CA TRP A 756 -5.49 -42.47 -8.42
C TRP A 756 -6.77 -43.34 -8.42
N ALA A 757 -7.94 -42.73 -8.56
CA ALA A 757 -9.22 -43.46 -8.61
C ALA A 757 -9.35 -44.33 -9.85
N ARG A 758 -8.75 -43.96 -10.99
CA ARG A 758 -8.76 -44.68 -12.26
C ARG A 758 -7.63 -45.70 -12.40
N ALA A 759 -6.54 -45.56 -11.65
CA ALA A 759 -5.38 -46.45 -11.72
C ALA A 759 -5.71 -47.96 -11.56
N PRO A 760 -6.63 -48.38 -10.67
CA PRO A 760 -7.01 -49.80 -10.58
C PRO A 760 -7.92 -50.32 -11.71
N ILE A 761 -8.55 -49.40 -12.48
CA ILE A 761 -9.58 -49.75 -13.47
C ILE A 761 -9.00 -49.76 -14.90
N TYR A 762 -7.99 -48.94 -15.17
CA TYR A 762 -7.38 -48.78 -16.49
C TYR A 762 -5.87 -48.97 -16.39
N ASP A 763 -5.37 -50.06 -16.88
CA ASP A 763 -3.97 -50.55 -16.84
C ASP A 763 -3.00 -49.69 -17.73
N LYS A 764 -3.40 -48.56 -18.26
CA LYS A 764 -2.58 -47.73 -19.15
C LYS A 764 -2.62 -46.24 -18.82
N ASP A 765 -1.45 -45.73 -18.53
CA ASP A 765 -1.00 -44.29 -18.69
C ASP A 765 -1.52 -43.23 -17.74
N THR A 766 -2.15 -43.49 -16.63
CA THR A 766 -2.65 -42.45 -15.72
C THR A 766 -1.56 -41.78 -14.84
N LYS A 767 -0.46 -42.47 -14.58
CA LYS A 767 0.72 -42.01 -13.81
C LYS A 767 0.39 -41.13 -12.59
N PRO A 768 -0.42 -41.58 -11.66
CA PRO A 768 -0.95 -40.77 -10.57
C PRO A 768 0.17 -40.25 -9.65
N GLY A 769 1.22 -41.04 -9.40
CA GLY A 769 2.30 -40.68 -8.53
C GLY A 769 3.07 -39.43 -8.99
N ALA A 770 3.51 -39.40 -10.26
CA ALA A 770 4.25 -38.26 -10.81
C ALA A 770 3.40 -36.97 -10.87
N LYS A 771 2.08 -37.08 -11.11
CA LYS A 771 1.16 -35.94 -11.06
C LYS A 771 1.03 -35.39 -9.65
N THR A 772 0.88 -36.26 -8.66
CA THR A 772 0.77 -35.88 -7.24
C THR A 772 2.03 -35.18 -6.75
N VAL A 773 3.22 -35.74 -7.05
CA VAL A 773 4.51 -35.16 -6.68
C VAL A 773 4.69 -33.77 -7.29
N ARG A 774 4.35 -33.61 -8.56
CA ARG A 774 4.43 -32.30 -9.23
C ARG A 774 3.49 -31.28 -8.59
N SER A 775 2.26 -31.66 -8.29
CA SER A 775 1.27 -30.80 -7.62
C SER A 775 1.75 -30.38 -6.23
N ILE A 776 2.20 -31.32 -5.39
CA ILE A 776 2.74 -31.00 -4.06
C ILE A 776 3.93 -30.06 -4.16
N ARG A 777 4.89 -30.37 -5.04
CA ARG A 777 6.09 -29.55 -5.22
C ARG A 777 5.78 -28.11 -5.61
N SER A 778 4.81 -27.90 -6.50
CA SER A 778 4.44 -26.57 -6.98
C SER A 778 3.97 -25.64 -5.86
N HIS A 779 3.52 -26.19 -4.74
CA HIS A 779 3.01 -25.47 -3.57
C HIS A 779 4.01 -25.41 -2.39
N LEU A 780 5.15 -26.11 -2.49
CA LEU A 780 6.16 -26.06 -1.43
C LEU A 780 7.03 -24.81 -1.61
N PRO A 781 7.04 -23.90 -0.63
CA PRO A 781 7.89 -22.71 -0.65
C PRO A 781 9.36 -23.08 -0.72
N PHE A 782 10.18 -22.19 -1.30
CA PHE A 782 11.64 -22.32 -1.46
C PHE A 782 12.13 -23.43 -2.40
N LEU A 783 11.36 -24.47 -2.70
CA LEU A 783 11.77 -25.53 -3.64
C LEU A 783 11.74 -25.07 -5.12
N ASN A 784 10.99 -24.01 -5.40
CA ASN A 784 10.82 -23.44 -6.74
C ASN A 784 11.65 -22.17 -6.98
N MET A 785 12.65 -21.88 -6.14
CA MET A 785 13.52 -20.72 -6.35
C MET A 785 14.33 -20.89 -7.63
N TRP A 786 14.49 -19.80 -8.37
CA TRP A 786 15.18 -19.80 -9.66
C TRP A 786 16.62 -20.35 -9.59
N TYR A 787 17.30 -20.23 -8.46
CA TYR A 787 18.69 -20.64 -8.23
C TYR A 787 18.84 -22.03 -7.60
N THR A 788 17.80 -22.63 -7.01
CA THR A 788 17.86 -23.96 -6.37
C THR A 788 17.01 -25.00 -7.06
N SER A 789 15.97 -24.60 -7.80
CA SER A 789 14.97 -25.54 -8.35
C SER A 789 15.60 -26.60 -9.24
N THR A 790 16.55 -26.23 -10.08
CA THR A 790 17.23 -27.16 -10.99
C THR A 790 18.10 -28.18 -10.25
N ALA A 791 18.81 -27.73 -9.21
CA ALA A 791 19.63 -28.63 -8.39
C ALA A 791 18.75 -29.62 -7.60
N ILE A 792 17.67 -29.15 -7.00
CA ILE A 792 16.70 -29.99 -6.25
C ILE A 792 16.05 -31.02 -7.19
N ASP A 793 15.69 -30.59 -8.42
CA ASP A 793 15.14 -31.49 -9.42
C ASP A 793 16.08 -32.64 -9.75
N ARG A 794 17.33 -32.33 -9.99
CA ARG A 794 18.34 -33.32 -10.41
C ARG A 794 18.83 -34.18 -9.26
N ALA A 795 18.93 -33.61 -8.05
CA ALA A 795 19.41 -34.36 -6.90
C ALA A 795 18.36 -35.35 -6.33
N PHE A 796 17.08 -35.04 -6.46
CA PHE A 796 16.05 -35.82 -5.77
C PHE A 796 14.77 -36.01 -6.57
N MET A 797 14.23 -34.96 -7.17
CA MET A 797 12.85 -35.00 -7.71
C MET A 797 12.74 -35.82 -8.99
N ASN A 798 13.75 -35.77 -9.85
CA ASN A 798 13.76 -36.49 -11.12
C ASN A 798 13.95 -37.98 -10.91
N GLU A 799 14.85 -38.40 -10.01
CA GLU A 799 14.97 -39.81 -9.62
C GLU A 799 13.70 -40.34 -8.96
N PHE A 800 13.09 -39.56 -8.08
CA PHE A 800 11.83 -39.93 -7.43
C PHE A 800 10.71 -40.09 -8.45
N ASN A 801 10.62 -39.17 -9.44
CA ASN A 801 9.64 -39.27 -10.53
C ASN A 801 9.91 -40.46 -11.46
N GLU A 802 11.17 -40.80 -11.72
CA GLU A 802 11.55 -41.98 -12.51
C GLU A 802 11.17 -43.25 -11.77
N TRP A 803 11.42 -43.31 -10.43
CA TRP A 803 10.99 -44.44 -9.58
C TRP A 803 9.47 -44.59 -9.57
N MET A 804 8.71 -43.52 -9.42
CA MET A 804 7.24 -43.52 -9.41
C MET A 804 6.61 -43.80 -10.79
N SER A 805 7.33 -43.49 -11.85
CA SER A 805 6.86 -43.57 -13.24
C SER A 805 8.00 -43.88 -14.20
N PRO A 806 8.39 -45.19 -14.31
CA PRO A 806 9.52 -45.59 -15.15
C PRO A 806 9.45 -45.03 -16.57
N GLY A 807 10.60 -44.53 -17.07
CA GLY A 807 10.73 -43.86 -18.35
C GLY A 807 10.31 -42.37 -18.34
N TYR A 808 10.14 -41.76 -17.17
CA TYR A 808 9.79 -40.35 -17.02
C TYR A 808 10.84 -39.43 -17.65
N LEU A 809 12.12 -39.64 -17.36
CA LEU A 809 13.22 -38.83 -17.88
C LEU A 809 13.31 -38.89 -19.41
N SER A 810 13.29 -40.10 -19.97
CA SER A 810 13.32 -40.30 -21.43
C SER A 810 12.13 -39.61 -22.15
N ARG A 811 10.94 -39.62 -21.52
CA ARG A 811 9.79 -38.89 -22.07
C ARG A 811 9.98 -37.36 -22.02
N MET A 812 10.58 -36.83 -20.98
CA MET A 812 10.88 -35.40 -20.87
C MET A 812 11.87 -34.96 -21.95
N GLU A 813 12.94 -35.71 -22.18
CA GLU A 813 13.92 -35.44 -23.24
C GLU A 813 13.25 -35.46 -24.61
N LYS A 814 12.48 -36.54 -24.92
CA LYS A 814 11.76 -36.65 -26.20
C LYS A 814 10.75 -35.51 -26.40
N LYS A 815 10.08 -35.08 -25.33
CA LYS A 815 9.13 -33.96 -25.40
C LYS A 815 9.86 -32.65 -25.72
N LEU A 816 11.03 -32.41 -25.11
CA LEU A 816 11.82 -31.20 -25.33
C LEU A 816 12.34 -31.16 -26.78
N ARG A 817 12.92 -32.25 -27.27
CA ARG A 817 13.39 -32.33 -28.66
C ARG A 817 12.30 -32.13 -29.70
N ARG A 818 11.10 -32.71 -29.46
CA ARG A 818 9.95 -32.57 -30.40
C ARG A 818 9.35 -31.16 -30.35
N GLY A 819 9.30 -30.54 -29.17
CA GLY A 819 8.65 -29.24 -28.99
C GLY A 819 9.48 -28.06 -29.47
N THR A 820 10.73 -27.99 -29.06
CA THR A 820 11.64 -26.84 -29.29
C THR A 820 12.92 -27.19 -29.99
N GLY A 821 13.19 -28.50 -30.23
CA GLY A 821 14.46 -29.00 -30.81
C GLY A 821 15.67 -28.84 -29.87
N GLN A 822 15.43 -28.54 -28.60
CA GLN A 822 16.50 -28.36 -27.61
C GLN A 822 16.93 -29.68 -26.99
N ASP A 823 18.15 -29.74 -26.47
CA ASP A 823 18.67 -30.83 -25.64
C ASP A 823 19.09 -30.33 -24.27
N TYR A 824 19.25 -31.22 -23.30
CA TYR A 824 19.83 -30.89 -22.01
C TYR A 824 21.39 -30.92 -22.13
N TRP A 825 22.01 -29.80 -21.72
CA TRP A 825 23.47 -29.73 -21.53
C TRP A 825 23.84 -30.19 -20.11
N LEU A 826 22.92 -30.05 -19.17
CA LEU A 826 22.99 -30.61 -17.83
C LEU A 826 21.93 -31.72 -17.75
N PRO A 827 22.31 -33.02 -17.69
CA PRO A 827 21.37 -34.15 -17.69
C PRO A 827 20.34 -34.08 -16.57
N LEU A 828 19.18 -34.72 -16.79
CA LEU A 828 18.07 -34.68 -15.83
C LEU A 828 18.35 -35.45 -14.53
N ASP A 829 19.31 -36.36 -14.53
CA ASP A 829 19.73 -37.26 -13.44
C ASP A 829 21.12 -36.91 -12.87
N SER A 830 21.70 -35.81 -13.26
CA SER A 830 23.04 -35.42 -12.84
C SER A 830 23.16 -33.96 -12.45
N LEU A 831 24.01 -33.68 -11.47
CA LEU A 831 24.43 -32.33 -11.12
C LEU A 831 25.68 -31.86 -11.89
N THR A 832 26.29 -32.76 -12.68
CA THR A 832 27.49 -32.44 -13.50
C THR A 832 27.10 -32.27 -14.96
N PRO A 833 27.55 -31.20 -15.63
CA PRO A 833 27.27 -31.00 -17.04
C PRO A 833 28.04 -32.00 -17.91
N THR A 834 27.42 -32.49 -18.97
CA THR A 834 28.06 -33.38 -19.94
C THR A 834 28.75 -32.61 -21.08
N ARG A 835 28.36 -31.36 -21.30
CA ARG A 835 28.90 -30.46 -22.31
C ARG A 835 28.58 -29.01 -21.96
N ALA A 836 29.14 -28.05 -22.69
CA ALA A 836 28.68 -26.65 -22.61
C ALA A 836 27.29 -26.49 -23.26
N PRO A 837 26.49 -25.50 -22.80
CA PRO A 837 25.23 -25.16 -23.45
C PRO A 837 25.48 -24.70 -24.89
N ARG A 838 24.62 -25.11 -25.83
CA ARG A 838 24.59 -24.55 -27.17
C ARG A 838 23.87 -23.21 -27.13
N MET A 839 24.50 -22.20 -27.73
CA MET A 839 23.91 -20.89 -27.87
C MET A 839 22.91 -20.84 -29.04
N ALA A 840 22.08 -19.83 -29.10
CA ALA A 840 20.95 -19.73 -30.03
C ALA A 840 21.36 -19.73 -31.54
N ASP A 841 22.57 -19.36 -31.85
CA ASP A 841 23.12 -19.22 -33.21
C ASP A 841 23.93 -20.46 -33.70
N GLN A 842 24.06 -21.49 -32.88
CA GLN A 842 24.79 -22.69 -33.26
C GLN A 842 23.90 -23.67 -34.04
N PRO A 843 24.34 -24.21 -35.17
CA PRO A 843 23.57 -25.15 -35.97
C PRO A 843 23.20 -26.40 -35.16
N ARG A 844 21.96 -26.76 -35.19
CA ARG A 844 21.43 -27.98 -34.56
C ARG A 844 21.70 -29.16 -35.51
N LYS A 845 22.44 -30.14 -35.06
CA LYS A 845 22.69 -31.39 -35.80
C LYS A 845 21.52 -32.32 -35.71
#